data_459f32b147e46f85d02da28434420d04
#
_entry.id   459f32b147e46f85d02da28434420d04
#
_cell.length_a   1.000
_cell.length_b   1.000
_cell.length_c   1.000
_cell.angle_alpha   90.00
_cell.angle_beta   90.00
_cell.angle_gamma   90.00
#
_symmetry.space_group_name_H-M   'P 1'
#
loop_
_entity.id
_entity.type
_entity.pdbx_description
1 polymer ?
#
loop_
_entity_poly.entity_id
_entity_poly.type
_entity_poly.pdbx_seq_one_letter_code
_entity_poly.pdbx_strand_id
1 'polypeptide(L)'
;MSLRNIFLFTCTLFLLNGCAPKEPMAEAVIAQNAASNAMLLYPQKVDFLAQNVSPQKVAQDDFTYRYYSPWFRTHVSHDKEDALWANTSYGLKNRYYGENLQLIDGNEIDAIINSTNKEAYGSVNAHAIMLQNAQMRNLPTEKPFFKKTTLPGEGYPFDYLQTSRIHVAEPIIISHYSRDGAWAFVESSFASGWIPTESFVLVSAPERTEFINATKIAIVKDNVPLYNHQQRFITYAKIGAILPIVPREDNDFFHVYMYTHDADFKAQKLELRIPKSFAQIVPIDFTKENLSQIGDALLGEKYGWGGYLANRDCSAMTRDFLSPFGIWIPRNSAAQKSFGEYVSLKDLTPKEKEAMILKNGIAFLSLIYLKGHIMLYAGEYEGKALVMQNIWGVRTMEDGKEGRNVIGKAIISDLYVGANQPNVPEQGLLINRVEGITIKPANPKSNNLVQKYPSVKVIKDNTVFFMDGSSLPYDDKKVKSFDQLLENADIEDMFSQKYPAFSPISDPTLNDDPGRFRNDAFLKKLYGNSKSEIEKNLTTINWLPNHGGTKLRFNKNENAAAQLQKVSDELDKLPEEYMKYLKKVDGTYYFRKIAKTERLSAHSYGIAIDLDTHYSRYWQWDKTHSFHNEFPKEIVDIF
;
A
#
# COMPACT_ATOMS: atom_id res chain seq x y z
N MET A 1 23.31 10.17 86.09
CA MET A 1 24.56 10.47 85.31
C MET A 1 24.55 9.66 84.03
N SER A 2 24.39 10.31 82.93
CA SER A 2 24.12 9.78 81.57
C SER A 2 25.42 9.67 80.79
N LEU A 3 25.72 8.52 80.19
CA LEU A 3 26.72 8.36 79.17
C LEU A 3 26.04 8.21 77.82
N ARG A 4 26.27 9.20 76.98
CA ARG A 4 25.85 9.21 75.57
C ARG A 4 26.88 8.40 74.76
N ASN A 5 26.43 7.35 74.10
CA ASN A 5 27.18 6.64 73.09
C ASN A 5 27.04 7.38 71.75
N ILE A 6 28.15 7.88 71.22
CA ILE A 6 28.28 8.41 69.86
C ILE A 6 28.62 7.22 68.94
N PHE A 7 27.64 6.87 68.06
CA PHE A 7 27.93 5.95 66.96
C PHE A 7 28.50 6.73 65.77
N LEU A 8 29.75 6.50 65.46
CA LEU A 8 30.38 6.96 64.22
C LEU A 8 29.93 6.05 63.09
N PHE A 9 29.10 6.57 62.17
CA PHE A 9 28.78 5.94 60.92
C PHE A 9 29.88 6.25 59.93
N THR A 10 30.79 5.30 59.65
CA THR A 10 31.72 5.36 58.53
C THR A 10 30.97 5.04 57.26
N CYS A 11 30.64 6.08 56.50
CA CYS A 11 30.06 5.95 55.15
C CYS A 11 31.22 5.54 54.20
N THR A 12 31.31 4.24 53.87
CA THR A 12 32.16 3.74 52.83
C THR A 12 31.54 4.14 51.49
N LEU A 13 32.09 5.18 50.87
CA LEU A 13 31.76 5.55 49.50
C LEU A 13 32.26 4.45 48.56
N PHE A 14 31.37 3.54 48.12
CA PHE A 14 31.60 2.73 46.94
C PHE A 14 31.55 3.65 45.71
N LEU A 15 32.70 4.06 45.22
CA LEU A 15 32.80 4.62 43.86
C LEU A 15 32.40 3.52 42.89
N LEU A 16 31.14 3.55 42.46
CA LEU A 16 30.71 2.91 41.24
C LEU A 16 31.49 3.60 40.10
N ASN A 17 32.61 3.00 39.69
CA ASN A 17 33.20 3.28 38.40
C ASN A 17 32.19 2.82 37.35
N GLY A 18 31.18 3.66 37.06
CA GLY A 18 30.38 3.51 35.86
C GLY A 18 31.34 3.52 34.69
N CYS A 19 31.14 2.62 33.74
CA CYS A 19 31.87 2.62 32.48
C CYS A 19 31.63 3.96 31.77
N ALA A 20 32.44 4.95 32.10
CA ALA A 20 32.56 6.13 31.26
C ALA A 20 33.20 5.67 29.93
N PRO A 21 32.64 6.00 28.79
CA PRO A 21 33.26 5.69 27.51
C PRO A 21 34.65 6.33 27.50
N LYS A 22 35.66 5.55 27.16
CA LYS A 22 37.03 6.07 27.03
C LYS A 22 37.02 7.18 25.98
N GLU A 23 37.74 8.28 26.20
CA GLU A 23 37.89 9.43 25.30
C GLU A 23 38.04 9.10 23.80
N PRO A 24 38.74 8.00 23.40
CA PRO A 24 38.82 7.60 21.99
C PRO A 24 37.48 7.32 21.30
N MET A 25 36.43 6.89 22.04
CA MET A 25 35.10 6.68 21.46
C MET A 25 34.38 8.00 21.20
N ALA A 26 34.53 9.00 22.04
CA ALA A 26 33.95 10.32 21.85
C ALA A 26 34.55 11.00 20.62
N GLU A 27 35.86 10.94 20.43
CA GLU A 27 36.56 11.47 19.24
C GLU A 27 36.11 10.75 17.95
N ALA A 28 35.98 9.43 17.96
CA ALA A 28 35.49 8.67 16.81
C ALA A 28 34.03 9.03 16.43
N VAL A 29 33.14 9.23 17.40
CA VAL A 29 31.76 9.67 17.17
C VAL A 29 31.71 11.09 16.62
N ILE A 30 32.53 12.00 17.15
CA ILE A 30 32.62 13.39 16.66
C ILE A 30 33.15 13.39 15.22
N ALA A 31 34.19 12.64 14.90
CA ALA A 31 34.73 12.52 13.56
C ALA A 31 33.70 11.94 12.56
N GLN A 32 32.95 10.94 12.96
CA GLN A 32 31.90 10.34 12.13
C GLN A 32 30.74 11.33 11.86
N ASN A 33 30.33 12.09 12.86
CA ASN A 33 29.31 13.14 12.69
C ASN A 33 29.82 14.27 11.78
N ALA A 34 31.09 14.66 11.90
CA ALA A 34 31.71 15.65 11.02
C ALA A 34 31.76 15.17 9.57
N ALA A 35 32.16 13.92 9.32
CA ALA A 35 32.18 13.32 7.98
C ALA A 35 30.76 13.23 7.38
N SER A 36 29.76 12.86 8.19
CA SER A 36 28.35 12.84 7.77
C SER A 36 27.87 14.23 7.34
N ASN A 37 28.15 15.27 8.14
CA ASN A 37 27.75 16.63 7.82
C ASN A 37 28.47 17.21 6.60
N ALA A 38 29.75 16.84 6.39
CA ALA A 38 30.53 17.27 5.23
C ALA A 38 29.99 16.72 3.89
N MET A 39 29.19 15.66 3.92
CA MET A 39 28.51 15.11 2.74
C MET A 39 27.21 15.84 2.37
N LEU A 40 26.67 16.69 3.26
CA LEU A 40 25.42 17.43 3.04
C LEU A 40 25.71 18.78 2.39
N LEU A 41 25.85 18.79 1.07
CA LEU A 41 26.25 19.97 0.29
C LEU A 41 25.08 20.91 -0.05
N TYR A 42 23.84 20.47 0.15
CA TYR A 42 22.64 21.21 -0.24
C TYR A 42 21.79 21.60 0.98
N PRO A 43 20.95 22.65 0.88
CA PRO A 43 20.00 22.99 1.93
C PRO A 43 19.10 21.80 2.26
N GLN A 44 18.94 21.52 3.56
CA GLN A 44 18.08 20.44 4.04
C GLN A 44 16.66 20.97 4.29
N LYS A 45 16.04 21.52 3.24
CA LYS A 45 14.67 22.02 3.19
C LYS A 45 14.11 21.80 1.79
N VAL A 46 12.82 21.55 1.69
CA VAL A 46 12.16 21.24 0.40
C VAL A 46 11.81 22.49 -0.39
N ASP A 47 11.60 23.62 0.28
CA ASP A 47 11.06 24.85 -0.30
C ASP A 47 11.81 25.36 -1.54
N PHE A 48 13.15 25.29 -1.56
CA PHE A 48 13.96 25.78 -2.70
C PHE A 48 13.79 24.92 -3.97
N LEU A 49 13.44 23.62 -3.84
CA LEU A 49 13.15 22.73 -4.96
C LEU A 49 11.68 22.79 -5.38
N ALA A 50 10.78 22.95 -4.41
CA ALA A 50 9.35 23.01 -4.66
C ALA A 50 8.89 24.30 -5.36
N GLN A 51 9.73 25.35 -5.41
CA GLN A 51 9.40 26.63 -6.06
C GLN A 51 8.99 26.49 -7.53
N ASN A 52 9.56 25.50 -8.22
CA ASN A 52 9.34 25.25 -9.64
C ASN A 52 8.20 24.25 -9.92
N VAL A 53 7.53 23.74 -8.87
CA VAL A 53 6.42 22.80 -9.01
C VAL A 53 5.13 23.56 -9.23
N SER A 54 4.51 23.36 -10.40
CA SER A 54 3.17 23.90 -10.67
C SER A 54 2.11 23.09 -9.91
N PRO A 55 1.13 23.75 -9.27
CA PRO A 55 0.02 23.07 -8.63
C PRO A 55 -0.72 22.15 -9.60
N GLN A 56 -0.96 20.91 -9.21
CA GLN A 56 -1.63 19.91 -10.05
C GLN A 56 -2.35 18.85 -9.21
N LYS A 57 -3.29 18.15 -9.83
CA LYS A 57 -3.90 16.95 -9.26
C LYS A 57 -3.06 15.73 -9.64
N VAL A 58 -2.58 15.01 -8.64
CA VAL A 58 -1.71 13.82 -8.83
C VAL A 58 -2.31 12.54 -8.25
N ALA A 59 -3.43 12.65 -7.52
CA ALA A 59 -4.10 11.51 -6.91
C ALA A 59 -4.44 10.43 -7.95
N GLN A 60 -4.23 9.18 -7.57
CA GLN A 60 -4.59 8.03 -8.41
C GLN A 60 -6.08 7.73 -8.23
N ASP A 61 -6.81 7.50 -9.31
CA ASP A 61 -8.23 7.16 -9.26
C ASP A 61 -8.53 5.89 -8.44
N ASP A 62 -7.58 4.96 -8.40
CA ASP A 62 -7.70 3.70 -7.68
C ASP A 62 -7.04 3.72 -6.28
N PHE A 63 -6.65 4.90 -5.76
CA PHE A 63 -6.02 5.02 -4.44
C PHE A 63 -6.85 4.36 -3.34
N THR A 64 -8.13 4.70 -3.23
CA THR A 64 -9.04 4.13 -2.23
C THR A 64 -9.12 2.60 -2.37
N TYR A 65 -9.29 2.09 -3.59
CA TYR A 65 -9.35 0.66 -3.82
C TYR A 65 -8.05 -0.05 -3.39
N ARG A 66 -6.88 0.53 -3.69
CA ARG A 66 -5.60 -0.05 -3.29
C ARG A 66 -5.38 0.03 -1.80
N TYR A 67 -5.61 1.21 -1.21
CA TYR A 67 -5.39 1.42 0.22
C TYR A 67 -6.27 0.51 1.08
N TYR A 68 -7.54 0.33 0.70
CA TYR A 68 -8.48 -0.55 1.40
C TYR A 68 -8.55 -1.97 0.83
N SER A 69 -7.63 -2.36 -0.04
CA SER A 69 -7.64 -3.68 -0.68
C SER A 69 -7.74 -4.89 0.27
N PRO A 70 -7.21 -4.87 1.51
CA PRO A 70 -7.45 -5.95 2.46
C PRO A 70 -8.92 -6.17 2.80
N TRP A 71 -9.72 -5.09 2.82
CA TRP A 71 -11.13 -5.16 3.16
C TRP A 71 -12.06 -5.56 2.01
N PHE A 72 -11.57 -5.52 0.78
CA PHE A 72 -12.30 -5.98 -0.40
C PHE A 72 -12.07 -7.46 -0.72
N ARG A 73 -11.12 -8.08 -0.06
CA ARG A 73 -10.80 -9.50 -0.23
C ARG A 73 -11.53 -10.34 0.82
N THR A 74 -12.01 -11.51 0.42
CA THR A 74 -12.60 -12.50 1.33
C THR A 74 -11.56 -13.46 1.92
N HIS A 75 -10.36 -13.50 1.32
CA HIS A 75 -9.25 -14.36 1.74
C HIS A 75 -7.93 -13.60 1.57
N VAL A 76 -6.91 -14.04 2.29
CA VAL A 76 -5.54 -13.59 2.05
C VAL A 76 -5.11 -13.87 0.60
N SER A 77 -4.23 -13.05 0.06
CA SER A 77 -3.90 -13.05 -1.38
C SER A 77 -2.69 -13.89 -1.75
N HIS A 78 -1.82 -14.20 -0.79
CA HIS A 78 -0.59 -14.96 -1.02
C HIS A 78 -0.82 -16.45 -0.82
N ASP A 79 -0.10 -17.27 -1.56
CA ASP A 79 0.01 -18.68 -1.28
C ASP A 79 0.76 -18.90 0.05
N LYS A 80 0.46 -20.00 0.73
CA LYS A 80 0.99 -20.33 2.07
C LYS A 80 2.53 -20.36 2.10
N GLU A 81 3.13 -20.98 1.10
CA GLU A 81 4.58 -21.12 1.00
C GLU A 81 5.27 -19.78 0.78
N ASP A 82 4.70 -18.93 -0.07
CA ASP A 82 5.20 -17.57 -0.34
C ASP A 82 5.02 -16.66 0.87
N ALA A 83 3.87 -16.73 1.53
CA ALA A 83 3.58 -15.92 2.72
C ALA A 83 4.50 -16.29 3.90
N LEU A 84 4.70 -17.57 4.14
CA LEU A 84 5.49 -18.10 5.26
C LEU A 84 6.92 -18.51 4.85
N TRP A 85 7.50 -17.86 3.84
CA TRP A 85 8.85 -18.11 3.34
C TRP A 85 9.92 -18.06 4.44
N ALA A 86 9.69 -17.25 5.47
CA ALA A 86 10.57 -17.10 6.61
C ALA A 86 10.81 -18.41 7.37
N ASN A 87 9.79 -19.28 7.44
CA ASN A 87 9.87 -20.56 8.14
C ASN A 87 10.96 -21.49 7.58
N THR A 88 11.32 -21.32 6.31
CA THR A 88 12.38 -22.12 5.66
C THR A 88 13.69 -21.36 5.49
N SER A 89 13.63 -20.02 5.46
CA SER A 89 14.78 -19.17 5.15
C SER A 89 15.63 -18.84 6.39
N TYR A 90 15.07 -18.86 7.58
CA TYR A 90 15.79 -18.54 8.83
C TYR A 90 16.28 -19.76 9.62
N GLY A 91 16.32 -20.96 9.02
CA GLY A 91 16.76 -22.18 9.69
C GLY A 91 18.25 -22.18 10.09
N LEU A 92 18.67 -23.26 10.77
CA LEU A 92 19.98 -23.50 11.41
C LEU A 92 21.23 -23.22 10.56
N LYS A 93 21.11 -23.17 9.23
CA LYS A 93 22.23 -22.89 8.32
C LYS A 93 22.68 -21.43 8.34
N ASN A 94 21.81 -20.52 8.76
CA ASN A 94 22.07 -19.09 8.80
C ASN A 94 22.39 -18.65 10.23
N ARG A 95 23.54 -18.04 10.43
CA ARG A 95 24.00 -17.56 11.74
C ARG A 95 23.47 -16.14 11.96
N TYR A 96 22.56 -15.98 12.91
CA TYR A 96 22.05 -14.68 13.35
C TYR A 96 22.49 -14.40 14.78
N TYR A 97 22.58 -13.11 15.09
CA TYR A 97 22.94 -12.58 16.40
C TYR A 97 21.74 -11.85 16.97
N GLY A 98 21.48 -12.07 18.25
CA GLY A 98 20.41 -11.39 18.99
C GLY A 98 20.81 -9.98 19.42
N GLU A 99 19.96 -9.38 20.25
CA GLU A 99 20.13 -8.03 20.82
C GLU A 99 21.38 -7.88 21.69
N ASN A 100 21.90 -8.99 22.24
CA ASN A 100 23.10 -9.05 23.07
C ASN A 100 24.37 -9.32 22.23
N LEU A 101 24.26 -9.34 20.91
CA LEU A 101 25.33 -9.65 19.94
C LEU A 101 25.90 -11.07 20.07
N GLN A 102 25.19 -11.98 20.75
CA GLN A 102 25.52 -13.41 20.80
C GLN A 102 24.75 -14.16 19.70
N LEU A 103 25.30 -15.28 19.27
CA LEU A 103 24.61 -16.19 18.35
C LEU A 103 23.31 -16.69 18.97
N ILE A 104 22.22 -16.61 18.21
CA ILE A 104 20.94 -17.17 18.61
C ILE A 104 21.04 -18.69 18.51
N ASP A 105 20.52 -19.38 19.53
CA ASP A 105 20.46 -20.85 19.55
C ASP A 105 19.50 -21.37 18.49
N GLY A 106 19.88 -22.43 17.79
CA GLY A 106 19.05 -23.07 16.77
C GLY A 106 17.71 -23.55 17.31
N ASN A 107 17.67 -24.08 18.53
CA ASN A 107 16.43 -24.50 19.16
C ASN A 107 15.47 -23.32 19.45
N GLU A 108 16.02 -22.13 19.74
CA GLU A 108 15.22 -20.92 19.89
C GLU A 108 14.59 -20.51 18.55
N ILE A 109 15.34 -20.56 17.45
CA ILE A 109 14.83 -20.29 16.10
C ILE A 109 13.73 -21.29 15.74
N ASP A 110 13.95 -22.58 15.98
CA ASP A 110 12.98 -23.64 15.70
C ASP A 110 11.70 -23.47 16.54
N ALA A 111 11.81 -23.05 17.81
CA ALA A 111 10.67 -22.75 18.65
C ALA A 111 9.84 -21.59 18.10
N ILE A 112 10.47 -20.51 17.63
CA ILE A 112 9.80 -19.38 17.00
C ILE A 112 9.11 -19.82 15.69
N ILE A 113 9.79 -20.61 14.83
CA ILE A 113 9.20 -21.14 13.60
C ILE A 113 8.00 -22.04 13.91
N ASN A 114 8.11 -22.91 14.90
CA ASN A 114 6.99 -23.78 15.31
C ASN A 114 5.79 -23.00 15.86
N SER A 115 6.01 -21.82 16.46
CA SER A 115 4.93 -20.97 16.95
C SER A 115 4.11 -20.32 15.82
N THR A 116 4.60 -20.29 14.58
CA THR A 116 3.89 -19.71 13.42
C THR A 116 2.59 -20.44 13.07
N ASN A 117 2.35 -21.64 13.60
CA ASN A 117 1.11 -22.41 13.35
C ASN A 117 0.76 -22.51 11.84
N LYS A 118 1.75 -22.88 11.05
CA LYS A 118 1.69 -22.92 9.57
C LYS A 118 0.45 -23.64 9.02
N GLU A 119 -0.05 -24.64 9.73
CA GLU A 119 -1.21 -25.45 9.33
C GLU A 119 -2.51 -24.64 9.33
N ALA A 120 -2.59 -23.63 10.17
CA ALA A 120 -3.76 -22.75 10.29
C ALA A 120 -3.78 -21.61 9.25
N TYR A 121 -2.81 -21.54 8.31
CA TYR A 121 -2.78 -20.49 7.30
C TYR A 121 -4.10 -20.39 6.53
N GLY A 122 -4.68 -19.18 6.46
CA GLY A 122 -5.96 -18.92 5.80
C GLY A 122 -7.20 -19.40 6.53
N SER A 123 -7.08 -19.82 7.79
CA SER A 123 -8.23 -20.35 8.55
C SER A 123 -9.16 -19.27 9.13
N VAL A 124 -8.69 -18.03 9.28
CA VAL A 124 -9.45 -16.94 9.92
C VAL A 124 -10.10 -16.04 8.88
N ASN A 125 -9.33 -15.46 7.97
CA ASN A 125 -9.78 -14.54 6.92
C ASN A 125 -10.71 -13.42 7.43
N ALA A 126 -10.39 -12.83 8.58
CA ALA A 126 -11.17 -11.79 9.21
C ALA A 126 -10.59 -10.40 8.90
N HIS A 127 -11.47 -9.41 8.80
CA HIS A 127 -11.07 -8.02 8.57
C HIS A 127 -10.84 -7.29 9.88
N ALA A 128 -9.77 -6.51 9.94
CA ALA A 128 -9.41 -5.75 11.12
C ALA A 128 -8.85 -4.38 10.77
N ILE A 129 -8.70 -3.53 11.79
CA ILE A 129 -8.10 -2.21 11.68
C ILE A 129 -7.07 -2.01 12.78
N MET A 130 -5.98 -1.32 12.46
CA MET A 130 -4.91 -1.04 13.41
C MET A 130 -5.33 -0.03 14.47
N LEU A 131 -5.09 -0.35 15.75
CA LEU A 131 -5.31 0.53 16.89
C LEU A 131 -4.13 1.44 17.19
N GLN A 132 -2.95 1.02 16.79
CA GLN A 132 -1.68 1.72 16.99
C GLN A 132 -0.72 1.38 15.86
N ASN A 133 0.39 2.13 15.79
CA ASN A 133 1.46 1.73 14.87
C ASN A 133 2.12 0.44 15.38
N ALA A 134 2.29 -0.55 14.51
CA ALA A 134 2.92 -1.82 14.84
C ALA A 134 4.07 -2.18 13.89
N GLN A 135 5.06 -2.88 14.42
CA GLN A 135 6.07 -3.53 13.61
C GLN A 135 5.47 -4.78 12.95
N MET A 136 5.72 -4.94 11.66
CA MET A 136 5.38 -6.16 10.94
C MET A 136 6.64 -6.98 10.74
N ARG A 137 6.60 -8.23 11.17
CA ARG A 137 7.78 -9.09 11.27
C ARG A 137 7.64 -10.35 10.41
N ASN A 138 8.77 -10.90 10.00
CA ASN A 138 8.81 -12.15 9.23
C ASN A 138 8.50 -13.40 10.08
N LEU A 139 8.77 -13.34 11.39
CA LEU A 139 8.45 -14.38 12.38
C LEU A 139 7.79 -13.74 13.60
N PRO A 140 6.94 -14.48 14.36
CA PRO A 140 6.19 -13.95 15.50
C PRO A 140 7.09 -13.82 16.75
N THR A 141 7.95 -12.82 16.75
CA THR A 141 8.85 -12.49 17.87
C THR A 141 9.26 -11.03 17.85
N GLU A 142 9.45 -10.42 19.02
CA GLU A 142 10.02 -9.10 19.22
C GLU A 142 11.56 -9.10 19.07
N LYS A 143 12.22 -10.26 19.22
CA LYS A 143 13.67 -10.39 19.21
C LYS A 143 14.24 -10.09 17.82
N PRO A 144 15.30 -9.28 17.73
CA PRO A 144 15.93 -8.98 16.44
C PRO A 144 16.86 -10.10 15.99
N PHE A 145 16.98 -10.27 14.67
CA PHE A 145 17.93 -11.15 14.04
C PHE A 145 18.93 -10.32 13.24
N PHE A 146 20.14 -10.13 13.78
CA PHE A 146 21.22 -9.39 13.13
C PHE A 146 22.21 -10.32 12.45
N LYS A 147 22.81 -9.88 11.38
CA LYS A 147 24.04 -10.48 10.87
C LYS A 147 25.26 -9.94 11.62
N LYS A 148 26.41 -10.54 11.35
CA LYS A 148 27.67 -10.20 12.02
C LYS A 148 27.99 -8.71 11.84
N THR A 149 28.20 -7.99 12.94
CA THR A 149 28.43 -6.55 12.98
C THR A 149 29.74 -6.10 12.31
N THR A 150 30.68 -7.05 12.09
CA THR A 150 31.93 -6.77 11.38
C THR A 150 31.77 -6.75 9.85
N LEU A 151 30.59 -7.08 9.32
CA LEU A 151 30.30 -6.99 7.89
C LEU A 151 29.84 -5.56 7.57
N PRO A 152 30.37 -4.92 6.53
CA PRO A 152 30.01 -3.56 6.15
C PRO A 152 28.52 -3.44 5.82
N GLY A 153 27.80 -2.54 6.53
CA GLY A 153 26.36 -2.33 6.33
C GLY A 153 25.48 -3.44 6.87
N GLU A 154 25.97 -4.25 7.78
CA GLU A 154 25.26 -5.33 8.46
C GLU A 154 25.28 -5.13 9.99
N GLY A 155 24.56 -5.98 10.72
CA GLY A 155 24.38 -5.83 12.17
C GLY A 155 23.33 -4.77 12.48
N TYR A 156 23.42 -4.16 13.68
CA TYR A 156 22.52 -3.06 14.05
C TYR A 156 22.67 -1.86 13.09
N PRO A 157 21.56 -1.26 12.56
CA PRO A 157 20.14 -1.48 12.87
C PRO A 157 19.42 -2.40 11.86
N PHE A 158 20.09 -3.33 11.21
CA PHE A 158 19.50 -4.19 10.17
C PHE A 158 18.93 -5.47 10.78
N ASP A 159 17.73 -5.37 11.36
CA ASP A 159 16.99 -6.54 11.87
C ASP A 159 16.33 -7.29 10.72
N TYR A 160 16.83 -8.49 10.43
CA TYR A 160 16.37 -9.32 9.32
C TYR A 160 14.93 -9.84 9.46
N LEU A 161 14.36 -9.81 10.68
CA LEU A 161 12.95 -10.13 10.87
C LEU A 161 12.03 -8.95 10.60
N GLN A 162 12.55 -7.74 10.46
CA GLN A 162 11.75 -6.56 10.23
C GLN A 162 11.36 -6.42 8.76
N THR A 163 10.05 -6.48 8.46
CA THR A 163 9.49 -6.36 7.10
C THR A 163 9.01 -4.94 6.82
N SER A 164 8.20 -4.41 7.72
CA SER A 164 7.56 -3.11 7.58
C SER A 164 7.09 -2.57 8.91
N ARG A 165 6.47 -1.40 8.84
CA ARG A 165 5.63 -0.83 9.89
C ARG A 165 4.26 -0.51 9.32
N ILE A 166 3.21 -0.80 10.07
CA ILE A 166 1.83 -0.44 9.75
C ILE A 166 1.44 0.76 10.61
N HIS A 167 0.72 1.72 10.03
CA HIS A 167 0.22 2.88 10.76
C HIS A 167 -1.09 2.59 11.50
N VAL A 168 -1.38 3.42 12.50
CA VAL A 168 -2.71 3.46 13.14
C VAL A 168 -3.80 3.69 12.09
N ALA A 169 -4.97 3.08 12.28
CA ALA A 169 -6.13 3.15 11.38
C ALA A 169 -5.92 2.52 9.99
N GLU A 170 -4.85 1.76 9.77
CA GLU A 170 -4.61 1.06 8.51
C GLU A 170 -5.42 -0.25 8.44
N PRO A 171 -6.07 -0.56 7.30
CA PRO A 171 -6.86 -1.77 7.10
C PRO A 171 -5.99 -3.01 6.93
N ILE A 172 -6.39 -4.12 7.53
CA ILE A 172 -5.73 -5.41 7.39
C ILE A 172 -6.74 -6.55 7.24
N ILE A 173 -6.27 -7.68 6.68
CA ILE A 173 -6.96 -8.97 6.72
C ILE A 173 -6.08 -9.98 7.46
N ILE A 174 -6.66 -10.74 8.37
CA ILE A 174 -5.98 -11.72 9.19
C ILE A 174 -6.03 -13.08 8.51
N SER A 175 -4.88 -13.72 8.34
CA SER A 175 -4.78 -15.11 7.87
C SER A 175 -5.07 -16.11 8.98
N HIS A 176 -4.28 -16.04 10.05
CA HIS A 176 -4.34 -16.94 11.21
C HIS A 176 -3.56 -16.37 12.39
N TYR A 177 -3.63 -17.04 13.53
CA TYR A 177 -2.90 -16.69 14.74
C TYR A 177 -1.74 -17.66 15.01
N SER A 178 -0.70 -17.19 15.71
CA SER A 178 0.33 -18.03 16.31
C SER A 178 -0.28 -19.04 17.27
N ARG A 179 0.47 -20.09 17.62
CA ARG A 179 -0.06 -21.17 18.52
C ARG A 179 -0.45 -20.66 19.89
N ASP A 180 0.22 -19.64 20.40
CA ASP A 180 -0.08 -18.99 21.67
C ASP A 180 -1.13 -17.87 21.57
N GLY A 181 -1.55 -17.52 20.33
CA GLY A 181 -2.50 -16.43 20.07
C GLY A 181 -1.93 -15.02 20.25
N ALA A 182 -0.65 -14.86 20.60
CA ALA A 182 -0.05 -13.56 20.86
C ALA A 182 0.22 -12.75 19.57
N TRP A 183 0.33 -13.43 18.43
CA TRP A 183 0.61 -12.85 17.13
C TRP A 183 -0.43 -13.25 16.10
N ALA A 184 -0.68 -12.37 15.13
CA ALA A 184 -1.48 -12.67 13.95
C ALA A 184 -0.64 -12.46 12.68
N PHE A 185 -0.74 -13.39 11.72
CA PHE A 185 -0.24 -13.17 10.38
C PHE A 185 -1.29 -12.40 9.59
N VAL A 186 -0.91 -11.24 9.09
CA VAL A 186 -1.83 -10.32 8.43
C VAL A 186 -1.30 -9.86 7.07
N GLU A 187 -2.22 -9.45 6.21
CA GLU A 187 -1.91 -8.69 5.00
C GLU A 187 -2.50 -7.28 5.12
N SER A 188 -1.67 -6.28 4.89
CA SER A 188 -2.07 -4.90 4.63
C SER A 188 -2.20 -4.67 3.11
N SER A 189 -2.42 -3.42 2.68
CA SER A 189 -2.45 -3.06 1.27
C SER A 189 -1.08 -3.16 0.57
N PHE A 190 0.02 -3.23 1.33
CA PHE A 190 1.39 -3.11 0.79
C PHE A 190 2.39 -4.15 1.31
N ALA A 191 2.08 -4.86 2.38
CA ALA A 191 2.97 -5.87 2.97
C ALA A 191 2.18 -6.92 3.75
N SER A 192 2.82 -8.07 4.00
CA SER A 192 2.32 -9.14 4.85
C SER A 192 3.36 -9.52 5.90
N GLY A 193 2.90 -10.06 7.04
CA GLY A 193 3.76 -10.49 8.13
C GLY A 193 3.04 -10.60 9.46
N TRP A 194 3.81 -10.86 10.51
CA TRP A 194 3.33 -11.02 11.87
C TRP A 194 3.25 -9.71 12.62
N ILE A 195 2.13 -9.46 13.29
CA ILE A 195 1.94 -8.32 14.22
C ILE A 195 1.35 -8.82 15.54
N PRO A 196 1.62 -8.12 16.68
CA PRO A 196 0.98 -8.46 17.96
C PRO A 196 -0.54 -8.32 17.89
N THR A 197 -1.28 -9.25 18.50
CA THR A 197 -2.75 -9.27 18.45
C THR A 197 -3.40 -8.09 19.17
N GLU A 198 -2.73 -7.47 20.12
CA GLU A 198 -3.17 -6.24 20.81
C GLU A 198 -3.13 -4.99 19.92
N SER A 199 -2.50 -5.08 18.73
CA SER A 199 -2.29 -3.92 17.85
C SER A 199 -3.49 -3.60 16.97
N PHE A 200 -4.52 -4.44 16.93
CA PHE A 200 -5.68 -4.29 16.05
C PHE A 200 -6.98 -4.74 16.72
N VAL A 201 -8.10 -4.43 16.07
CA VAL A 201 -9.44 -4.94 16.44
C VAL A 201 -10.18 -5.38 15.17
N LEU A 202 -11.02 -6.43 15.31
CA LEU A 202 -11.88 -6.91 14.22
C LEU A 202 -12.96 -5.87 13.90
N VAL A 203 -13.26 -5.69 12.62
CA VAL A 203 -14.29 -4.77 12.13
C VAL A 203 -15.31 -5.49 11.26
N SER A 204 -16.58 -5.19 11.49
CA SER A 204 -17.71 -5.71 10.73
C SER A 204 -17.83 -5.05 9.35
N ALA A 205 -18.66 -5.60 8.46
CA ALA A 205 -18.92 -5.01 7.14
C ALA A 205 -19.51 -3.59 7.21
N PRO A 206 -20.51 -3.28 8.08
CA PRO A 206 -21.00 -1.91 8.24
C PRO A 206 -19.92 -0.92 8.68
N GLU A 207 -19.07 -1.31 9.65
CA GLU A 207 -17.97 -0.45 10.14
C GLU A 207 -16.94 -0.15 9.04
N ARG A 208 -16.59 -1.15 8.23
CA ARG A 208 -15.69 -0.96 7.09
C ARG A 208 -16.30 -0.03 6.04
N THR A 209 -17.56 -0.23 5.69
CA THR A 209 -18.29 0.60 4.72
C THR A 209 -18.34 2.05 5.19
N GLU A 210 -18.71 2.28 6.44
CA GLU A 210 -18.73 3.63 7.01
C GLU A 210 -17.34 4.27 6.98
N PHE A 211 -16.30 3.51 7.38
CA PHE A 211 -14.93 4.01 7.39
C PHE A 211 -14.44 4.38 5.98
N ILE A 212 -14.73 3.55 4.97
CA ILE A 212 -14.32 3.80 3.58
C ILE A 212 -15.05 5.01 3.00
N ASN A 213 -16.33 5.20 3.29
CA ASN A 213 -17.17 6.27 2.72
C ASN A 213 -16.98 7.62 3.40
N ALA A 214 -16.46 7.66 4.63
CA ALA A 214 -16.21 8.93 5.31
C ALA A 214 -15.17 9.79 4.57
N THR A 215 -15.30 11.11 4.61
CA THR A 215 -14.22 12.03 4.26
C THR A 215 -13.04 11.81 5.21
N LYS A 216 -11.83 11.91 4.72
CA LYS A 216 -10.62 11.57 5.49
C LYS A 216 -9.61 12.70 5.53
N ILE A 217 -8.81 12.68 6.57
CA ILE A 217 -7.57 13.47 6.67
C ILE A 217 -6.36 12.55 6.60
N ALA A 218 -5.24 13.08 6.10
CA ALA A 218 -3.91 12.50 6.30
C ALA A 218 -3.13 13.33 7.32
N ILE A 219 -2.35 12.64 8.12
CA ILE A 219 -1.37 13.27 9.03
C ILE A 219 -0.20 13.80 8.19
N VAL A 220 0.18 15.06 8.42
CA VAL A 220 1.25 15.77 7.70
C VAL A 220 2.44 16.15 8.60
N LYS A 221 2.47 15.65 9.82
CA LYS A 221 3.61 15.74 10.77
C LYS A 221 3.87 14.37 11.39
N ASP A 222 5.10 14.13 11.78
CA ASP A 222 5.45 12.88 12.46
C ASP A 222 5.25 12.96 13.98
N ASN A 223 4.97 11.78 14.56
CA ASN A 223 4.80 11.59 16.00
C ASN A 223 3.73 12.51 16.63
N VAL A 224 2.63 12.70 15.90
CA VAL A 224 1.47 13.46 16.40
C VAL A 224 0.80 12.68 17.52
N PRO A 225 0.76 13.17 18.76
CA PRO A 225 0.06 12.49 19.84
C PRO A 225 -1.46 12.63 19.63
N LEU A 226 -2.15 11.50 19.65
CA LEU A 226 -3.61 11.45 19.55
C LEU A 226 -4.23 11.37 20.95
N TYR A 227 -5.20 12.26 21.20
CA TYR A 227 -5.92 12.35 22.47
C TYR A 227 -7.42 12.21 22.24
N ASN A 228 -8.10 11.52 23.16
CA ASN A 228 -9.55 11.54 23.19
C ASN A 228 -10.11 12.86 23.77
N HIS A 229 -11.44 12.99 23.81
CA HIS A 229 -12.09 14.20 24.32
C HIS A 229 -11.79 14.51 25.80
N GLN A 230 -11.42 13.48 26.58
CA GLN A 230 -11.01 13.65 27.99
C GLN A 230 -9.52 13.98 28.14
N GLN A 231 -8.81 14.34 27.05
CA GLN A 231 -7.37 14.61 27.01
C GLN A 231 -6.50 13.41 27.44
N ARG A 232 -7.04 12.18 27.34
CA ARG A 232 -6.26 10.98 27.59
C ARG A 232 -5.49 10.62 26.32
N PHE A 233 -4.18 10.42 26.44
CA PHE A 233 -3.33 9.94 25.37
C PHE A 233 -3.76 8.53 24.92
N ILE A 234 -3.83 8.33 23.61
CA ILE A 234 -4.21 7.05 22.98
C ILE A 234 -3.00 6.41 22.29
N THR A 235 -2.44 7.08 21.27
CA THR A 235 -1.29 6.61 20.51
C THR A 235 -0.63 7.76 19.78
N TYR A 236 0.42 7.49 19.02
CA TYR A 236 1.02 8.45 18.08
C TYR A 236 0.59 8.13 16.65
N ALA A 237 0.31 9.17 15.86
CA ALA A 237 0.18 9.05 14.41
C ALA A 237 1.44 9.55 13.70
N LYS A 238 1.71 9.02 12.52
CA LYS A 238 2.82 9.41 11.65
C LYS A 238 2.29 9.86 10.28
N ILE A 239 3.13 10.57 9.51
CA ILE A 239 2.84 10.87 8.11
C ILE A 239 2.52 9.58 7.38
N GLY A 240 1.45 9.59 6.59
CA GLY A 240 0.90 8.41 5.91
C GLY A 240 -0.30 7.77 6.62
N ALA A 241 -0.55 8.07 7.91
CA ALA A 241 -1.77 7.65 8.59
C ALA A 241 -2.98 8.45 8.09
N ILE A 242 -4.07 7.75 7.80
CA ILE A 242 -5.31 8.31 7.25
C ILE A 242 -6.47 8.00 8.19
N LEU A 243 -7.20 9.03 8.63
CA LEU A 243 -8.29 8.92 9.59
C LEU A 243 -9.59 9.54 9.04
N PRO A 244 -10.75 8.94 9.30
CA PRO A 244 -12.03 9.47 8.88
C PRO A 244 -12.48 10.64 9.75
N ILE A 245 -13.10 11.64 9.13
CA ILE A 245 -13.65 12.83 9.78
C ILE A 245 -15.03 12.51 10.38
N VAL A 246 -15.27 12.99 11.59
CA VAL A 246 -16.61 13.18 12.14
C VAL A 246 -17.06 14.57 11.72
N PRO A 247 -18.15 14.70 10.94
CA PRO A 247 -18.64 16.01 10.49
C PRO A 247 -19.00 16.89 11.69
N ARG A 248 -18.18 17.87 11.96
CA ARG A 248 -18.37 18.87 13.03
C ARG A 248 -17.60 20.14 12.68
N GLU A 249 -18.24 21.28 12.80
CA GLU A 249 -17.58 22.57 12.62
C GLU A 249 -16.67 22.87 13.80
N ASP A 250 -15.41 23.13 13.53
CA ASP A 250 -14.40 23.55 14.47
C ASP A 250 -13.31 24.30 13.67
N ASN A 251 -12.89 25.46 14.13
CA ASN A 251 -11.91 26.27 13.40
C ASN A 251 -10.49 25.74 13.54
N ASP A 252 -10.15 25.14 14.68
CA ASP A 252 -8.78 24.77 15.05
C ASP A 252 -8.49 23.27 14.90
N PHE A 253 -9.54 22.43 14.97
CA PHE A 253 -9.39 20.98 15.02
C PHE A 253 -10.18 20.29 13.92
N PHE A 254 -9.65 19.17 13.45
CA PHE A 254 -10.45 18.09 12.84
C PHE A 254 -10.95 17.17 13.94
N HIS A 255 -12.26 16.90 13.95
CA HIS A 255 -12.82 15.82 14.71
C HIS A 255 -12.75 14.56 13.84
N VAL A 256 -12.09 13.54 14.33
CA VAL A 256 -11.88 12.27 13.62
C VAL A 256 -12.25 11.11 14.52
N TYR A 257 -12.39 9.92 13.96
CA TYR A 257 -12.51 8.73 14.77
C TYR A 257 -11.50 7.66 14.36
N MET A 258 -11.15 6.84 15.30
CA MET A 258 -10.50 5.55 15.12
C MET A 258 -11.31 4.48 15.86
N TYR A 259 -10.87 3.25 15.81
CA TYR A 259 -11.42 2.22 16.65
C TYR A 259 -10.53 1.95 17.86
N THR A 260 -11.15 1.46 18.92
CA THR A 260 -10.54 0.83 20.08
C THR A 260 -11.35 -0.46 20.35
N HIS A 261 -10.99 -1.22 21.36
CA HIS A 261 -11.81 -2.34 21.81
C HIS A 261 -12.58 -1.96 23.09
N ASP A 262 -13.79 -2.51 23.24
CA ASP A 262 -14.55 -2.49 24.48
C ASP A 262 -14.06 -3.59 25.47
N ALA A 263 -14.78 -3.79 26.56
CA ALA A 263 -14.44 -4.81 27.55
C ALA A 263 -14.53 -6.27 27.02
N ASP A 264 -15.28 -6.47 25.93
CA ASP A 264 -15.45 -7.77 25.26
C ASP A 264 -14.54 -7.92 24.03
N PHE A 265 -13.55 -7.02 23.85
CA PHE A 265 -12.65 -6.96 22.71
C PHE A 265 -13.34 -6.72 21.35
N LYS A 266 -14.54 -6.10 21.35
CA LYS A 266 -15.24 -5.69 20.13
C LYS A 266 -14.84 -4.28 19.74
N ALA A 267 -14.94 -3.98 18.44
CA ALA A 267 -14.65 -2.65 17.93
C ALA A 267 -15.60 -1.60 18.53
N GLN A 268 -15.02 -0.54 19.06
CA GLN A 268 -15.72 0.62 19.58
C GLN A 268 -15.12 1.88 18.96
N LYS A 269 -15.96 2.77 18.43
CA LYS A 269 -15.50 4.06 17.90
C LYS A 269 -14.98 4.95 19.03
N LEU A 270 -13.84 5.56 18.78
CA LEU A 270 -13.20 6.52 19.66
C LEU A 270 -12.99 7.83 18.89
N GLU A 271 -13.71 8.88 19.30
CA GLU A 271 -13.51 10.20 18.72
C GLU A 271 -12.28 10.89 19.28
N LEU A 272 -11.55 11.54 18.40
CA LEU A 272 -10.31 12.26 18.67
C LEU A 272 -10.37 13.68 18.10
N ARG A 273 -9.51 14.56 18.61
CA ARG A 273 -9.30 15.89 18.04
C ARG A 273 -7.85 16.03 17.57
N ILE A 274 -7.68 16.47 16.32
CA ILE A 274 -6.36 16.69 15.72
C ILE A 274 -6.28 18.14 15.25
N PRO A 275 -5.29 18.91 15.71
CA PRO A 275 -5.09 20.27 15.21
C PRO A 275 -4.98 20.30 13.69
N LYS A 276 -5.64 21.25 13.03
CA LYS A 276 -5.61 21.41 11.57
C LYS A 276 -4.19 21.66 11.02
N SER A 277 -3.29 22.16 11.86
CA SER A 277 -1.87 22.30 11.50
C SER A 277 -1.11 20.98 11.38
N PHE A 278 -1.70 19.83 11.83
CA PHE A 278 -1.08 18.51 11.83
C PHE A 278 -1.69 17.55 10.81
N ALA A 279 -2.77 17.96 10.15
CA ALA A 279 -3.49 17.11 9.20
C ALA A 279 -4.15 17.94 8.10
N GLN A 280 -4.43 17.31 6.96
CA GLN A 280 -5.15 17.91 5.84
C GLN A 280 -6.11 16.88 5.21
N ILE A 281 -7.17 17.37 4.51
CA ILE A 281 -8.14 16.50 3.80
C ILE A 281 -7.45 15.79 2.63
N VAL A 282 -7.67 14.48 2.49
CA VAL A 282 -7.10 13.63 1.42
C VAL A 282 -8.04 13.61 0.21
N PRO A 283 -7.52 13.65 -1.02
CA PRO A 283 -6.11 13.87 -1.39
C PRO A 283 -5.69 15.33 -1.19
N ILE A 284 -4.49 15.52 -0.65
CA ILE A 284 -3.89 16.84 -0.46
C ILE A 284 -3.48 17.42 -1.81
N ASP A 285 -3.68 18.71 -2.03
CA ASP A 285 -3.25 19.38 -3.25
C ASP A 285 -1.72 19.35 -3.40
N PHE A 286 -1.25 19.01 -4.58
CA PHE A 286 0.18 18.95 -4.90
C PHE A 286 0.71 20.36 -5.18
N THR A 287 0.99 21.11 -4.10
CA THR A 287 1.48 22.49 -4.12
C THR A 287 2.83 22.61 -3.42
N LYS A 288 3.52 23.69 -3.67
CA LYS A 288 4.80 24.01 -3.01
C LYS A 288 4.70 23.93 -1.49
N GLU A 289 3.66 24.51 -0.93
CA GLU A 289 3.44 24.59 0.53
C GLU A 289 3.27 23.20 1.13
N ASN A 290 2.45 22.36 0.51
CA ASN A 290 2.18 21.01 0.98
C ASN A 290 3.39 20.08 0.79
N LEU A 291 4.12 20.22 -0.31
CA LEU A 291 5.37 19.50 -0.55
C LEU A 291 6.41 19.86 0.50
N SER A 292 6.57 21.15 0.79
CA SER A 292 7.49 21.62 1.81
C SER A 292 7.07 21.15 3.21
N GLN A 293 5.78 21.24 3.55
CA GLN A 293 5.28 20.81 4.86
C GLN A 293 5.58 19.32 5.12
N ILE A 294 5.26 18.45 4.17
CA ILE A 294 5.44 16.99 4.33
C ILE A 294 6.92 16.63 4.21
N GLY A 295 7.62 17.18 3.23
CA GLY A 295 9.02 16.87 2.99
C GLY A 295 9.92 17.32 4.12
N ASP A 296 9.77 18.55 4.61
CA ASP A 296 10.56 19.07 5.73
C ASP A 296 10.30 18.31 7.03
N ALA A 297 9.07 17.79 7.21
CA ALA A 297 8.74 16.96 8.37
C ALA A 297 9.40 15.56 8.33
N LEU A 298 9.77 15.08 7.14
CA LEU A 298 10.48 13.81 6.96
C LEU A 298 12.01 13.96 6.97
N LEU A 299 12.53 15.15 6.58
CA LEU A 299 13.97 15.40 6.57
C LEU A 299 14.56 15.32 7.98
N GLY A 300 15.72 14.68 8.08
CA GLY A 300 16.40 14.45 9.36
C GLY A 300 15.87 13.27 10.17
N GLU A 301 14.76 12.62 9.75
CA GLU A 301 14.29 11.40 10.40
C GLU A 301 15.37 10.31 10.30
N LYS A 302 15.60 9.61 11.41
CA LYS A 302 16.60 8.54 11.48
C LYS A 302 16.23 7.38 10.56
N TYR A 303 17.24 6.71 10.01
CA TYR A 303 17.08 5.52 9.21
C TYR A 303 16.69 4.31 10.07
N GLY A 304 15.71 3.54 9.62
CA GLY A 304 15.31 2.29 10.24
C GLY A 304 14.90 1.24 9.20
N TRP A 305 15.76 0.25 8.96
CA TRP A 305 15.49 -0.77 7.95
C TRP A 305 14.20 -1.53 8.27
N GLY A 306 13.31 -1.65 7.26
CA GLY A 306 12.01 -2.28 7.42
C GLY A 306 11.08 -1.59 8.44
N GLY A 307 11.35 -0.35 8.85
CA GLY A 307 10.57 0.34 9.88
C GLY A 307 11.07 0.13 11.31
N TYR A 308 12.27 -0.42 11.47
CA TYR A 308 12.86 -0.72 12.79
C TYR A 308 12.96 0.53 13.66
N LEU A 309 12.69 0.38 14.96
CA LEU A 309 12.65 1.47 15.95
C LEU A 309 11.71 2.63 15.60
N ALA A 310 10.62 2.35 14.91
CA ALA A 310 9.65 3.34 14.44
C ALA A 310 10.22 4.38 13.44
N ASN A 311 11.39 4.14 12.87
CA ASN A 311 12.00 4.95 11.81
C ASN A 311 11.58 4.44 10.43
N ARG A 312 11.89 5.18 9.37
CA ARG A 312 11.64 4.75 7.98
C ARG A 312 12.92 4.28 7.31
N ASP A 313 12.80 3.37 6.37
CA ASP A 313 13.81 3.12 5.33
C ASP A 313 13.49 3.98 4.08
N CYS A 314 14.27 3.80 3.00
CA CYS A 314 14.11 4.54 1.76
C CYS A 314 12.70 4.40 1.16
N SER A 315 12.17 3.18 1.07
CA SER A 315 10.89 2.89 0.43
C SER A 315 9.68 3.19 1.32
N ALA A 316 9.82 3.14 2.64
CA ALA A 316 8.81 3.63 3.56
C ALA A 316 8.68 5.16 3.47
N MET A 317 9.80 5.88 3.37
CA MET A 317 9.79 7.33 3.22
C MET A 317 9.09 7.76 1.93
N THR A 318 9.40 7.17 0.79
CA THR A 318 8.74 7.49 -0.49
C THR A 318 7.25 7.19 -0.45
N ARG A 319 6.84 6.05 0.15
CA ARG A 319 5.43 5.68 0.32
C ARG A 319 4.68 6.68 1.19
N ASP A 320 5.21 6.99 2.36
CA ASP A 320 4.57 7.88 3.32
C ASP A 320 4.54 9.33 2.84
N PHE A 321 5.54 9.76 2.04
CA PHE A 321 5.53 11.06 1.37
C PHE A 321 4.40 11.17 0.34
N LEU A 322 4.17 10.13 -0.49
CA LEU A 322 3.23 10.15 -1.60
C LEU A 322 1.77 9.87 -1.18
N SER A 323 1.57 9.09 -0.11
CA SER A 323 0.25 8.66 0.34
C SER A 323 -0.73 9.81 0.65
N PRO A 324 -0.34 10.91 1.33
CA PRO A 324 -1.22 12.06 1.57
C PRO A 324 -1.75 12.72 0.29
N PHE A 325 -0.98 12.67 -0.79
CA PHE A 325 -1.37 13.20 -2.11
C PHE A 325 -2.31 12.25 -2.89
N GLY A 326 -2.73 11.13 -2.29
CA GLY A 326 -3.57 10.13 -2.94
C GLY A 326 -2.80 9.25 -3.92
N ILE A 327 -1.51 9.03 -3.69
CA ILE A 327 -0.67 8.14 -4.49
C ILE A 327 -0.27 6.92 -3.66
N TRP A 328 -0.81 5.76 -4.03
CA TRP A 328 -0.41 4.48 -3.45
C TRP A 328 0.77 3.89 -4.23
N ILE A 329 1.79 3.42 -3.52
CA ILE A 329 2.92 2.67 -4.09
C ILE A 329 3.23 1.44 -3.22
N PRO A 330 3.83 0.38 -3.79
CA PRO A 330 4.24 -0.81 -3.05
C PRO A 330 5.25 -0.54 -1.94
N ARG A 331 5.47 -1.52 -1.04
CA ARG A 331 6.34 -1.34 0.13
C ARG A 331 7.83 -1.35 -0.18
N ASN A 332 8.30 -2.26 -1.01
CA ASN A 332 9.74 -2.44 -1.23
C ASN A 332 10.26 -1.72 -2.48
N SER A 333 11.53 -1.37 -2.48
CA SER A 333 12.17 -0.58 -3.54
C SER A 333 12.07 -1.21 -4.93
N ALA A 334 12.19 -2.54 -5.04
CA ALA A 334 12.11 -3.23 -6.33
C ALA A 334 10.67 -3.21 -6.89
N ALA A 335 9.66 -3.35 -6.04
CA ALA A 335 8.26 -3.24 -6.44
C ALA A 335 7.89 -1.79 -6.79
N GLN A 336 8.39 -0.80 -6.04
CA GLN A 336 8.20 0.62 -6.38
C GLN A 336 8.78 0.98 -7.75
N LYS A 337 9.98 0.48 -8.07
CA LYS A 337 10.58 0.61 -9.40
C LYS A 337 9.64 0.19 -10.50
N SER A 338 8.95 -0.94 -10.31
CA SER A 338 8.08 -1.55 -11.33
C SER A 338 6.65 -1.00 -11.33
N PHE A 339 6.36 -0.06 -10.41
CA PHE A 339 5.04 0.52 -10.27
C PHE A 339 4.94 1.86 -11.00
N GLY A 340 4.78 1.79 -12.32
CA GLY A 340 4.67 2.95 -13.21
C GLY A 340 5.51 2.80 -14.48
N GLU A 341 5.70 3.91 -15.18
CA GLU A 341 6.52 3.99 -16.38
C GLU A 341 8.01 3.96 -15.99
N TYR A 342 8.66 2.82 -16.17
CA TYR A 342 10.07 2.64 -15.84
C TYR A 342 10.97 2.77 -17.07
N VAL A 343 11.97 3.63 -16.97
CA VAL A 343 13.03 3.81 -17.97
C VAL A 343 14.35 3.28 -17.43
N SER A 344 14.94 2.29 -18.11
CA SER A 344 16.26 1.75 -17.75
C SER A 344 17.37 2.72 -18.10
N LEU A 345 18.32 2.89 -17.17
CA LEU A 345 19.51 3.73 -17.33
C LEU A 345 20.80 2.90 -17.15
N LYS A 346 20.73 1.56 -17.10
CA LYS A 346 21.86 0.68 -16.76
C LYS A 346 23.08 0.87 -17.67
N ASP A 347 22.85 1.00 -18.96
CA ASP A 347 23.90 1.00 -19.98
C ASP A 347 24.43 2.41 -20.31
N LEU A 348 23.98 3.42 -19.53
CA LEU A 348 24.37 4.81 -19.72
C LEU A 348 25.54 5.18 -18.79
N THR A 349 26.35 6.13 -19.26
CA THR A 349 27.38 6.77 -18.42
C THR A 349 26.74 7.63 -17.33
N PRO A 350 27.44 7.95 -16.22
CA PRO A 350 26.90 8.81 -15.15
C PRO A 350 26.30 10.13 -15.67
N LYS A 351 26.99 10.78 -16.61
CA LYS A 351 26.53 12.05 -17.22
C LYS A 351 25.25 11.86 -18.03
N GLU A 352 25.14 10.79 -18.81
CA GLU A 352 23.95 10.46 -19.57
C GLU A 352 22.78 10.08 -18.66
N LYS A 353 23.03 9.31 -17.58
CA LYS A 353 22.02 8.99 -16.54
C LYS A 353 21.44 10.28 -15.95
N GLU A 354 22.29 11.20 -15.50
CA GLU A 354 21.86 12.46 -14.91
C GLU A 354 21.06 13.30 -15.93
N ALA A 355 21.53 13.40 -17.18
CA ALA A 355 20.81 14.10 -18.24
C ALA A 355 19.42 13.50 -18.53
N MET A 356 19.30 12.16 -18.52
CA MET A 356 18.03 11.47 -18.71
C MET A 356 17.09 11.68 -17.52
N ILE A 357 17.61 11.72 -16.28
CA ILE A 357 16.83 12.02 -15.08
C ILE A 357 16.30 13.45 -15.13
N LEU A 358 17.16 14.42 -15.45
CA LEU A 358 16.77 15.83 -15.59
C LEU A 358 15.74 16.05 -16.70
N LYS A 359 15.86 15.33 -17.82
CA LYS A 359 14.94 15.44 -18.97
C LYS A 359 13.56 14.87 -18.67
N ASN A 360 13.47 13.72 -18.01
CA ASN A 360 12.23 12.95 -17.88
C ASN A 360 11.64 12.96 -16.46
N GLY A 361 12.42 13.34 -15.45
CA GLY A 361 12.00 13.35 -14.07
C GLY A 361 10.95 14.42 -13.78
N ILE A 362 9.92 14.03 -13.02
CA ILE A 362 8.91 14.94 -12.48
C ILE A 362 9.22 15.12 -11.00
N ALA A 363 9.55 16.36 -10.60
CA ALA A 363 9.93 16.66 -9.23
C ALA A 363 8.85 16.21 -8.23
N PHE A 364 9.27 15.55 -7.15
CA PHE A 364 8.47 14.98 -6.07
C PHE A 364 7.47 13.88 -6.50
N LEU A 365 7.59 13.36 -7.74
CA LEU A 365 6.80 12.23 -8.23
C LEU A 365 7.66 11.09 -8.76
N SER A 366 8.75 11.39 -9.48
CA SER A 366 9.60 10.34 -10.05
C SER A 366 10.45 9.64 -9.00
N LEU A 367 10.63 8.32 -9.20
CA LEU A 367 11.42 7.49 -8.31
C LEU A 367 12.68 7.00 -9.02
N ILE A 368 13.85 7.26 -8.45
CA ILE A 368 15.15 6.81 -8.96
C ILE A 368 15.56 5.55 -8.20
N TYR A 369 15.84 4.49 -8.94
CA TYR A 369 16.14 3.17 -8.38
C TYR A 369 17.58 2.74 -8.61
N LEU A 370 18.16 2.16 -7.59
CA LEU A 370 19.32 1.28 -7.66
C LEU A 370 19.06 0.02 -6.83
N LYS A 371 19.79 -1.06 -7.07
CA LYS A 371 19.58 -2.32 -6.35
C LYS A 371 19.66 -2.14 -4.84
N GLY A 372 18.54 -2.37 -4.15
CA GLY A 372 18.42 -2.25 -2.69
C GLY A 372 18.13 -0.85 -2.18
N HIS A 373 17.89 0.16 -3.06
CA HIS A 373 17.59 1.51 -2.64
C HIS A 373 16.66 2.23 -3.62
N ILE A 374 15.86 3.15 -3.13
CA ILE A 374 14.96 4.00 -3.92
C ILE A 374 15.01 5.43 -3.39
N MET A 375 14.92 6.39 -4.27
CA MET A 375 15.01 7.81 -3.97
C MET A 375 13.89 8.56 -4.68
N LEU A 376 13.33 9.57 -4.04
CA LEU A 376 12.38 10.50 -4.66
C LEU A 376 13.16 11.59 -5.39
N TYR A 377 12.97 11.73 -6.69
CA TYR A 377 13.52 12.85 -7.44
C TYR A 377 12.89 14.15 -6.95
N ALA A 378 13.68 15.05 -6.41
CA ALA A 378 13.20 16.29 -5.80
C ALA A 378 13.29 17.51 -6.72
N GLY A 379 13.93 17.36 -7.89
CA GLY A 379 14.07 18.43 -8.87
C GLY A 379 15.51 18.72 -9.27
N GLU A 380 15.69 19.77 -10.06
CA GLU A 380 16.99 20.26 -10.50
C GLU A 380 17.44 21.45 -9.66
N TYR A 381 18.73 21.48 -9.33
CA TYR A 381 19.38 22.65 -8.74
C TYR A 381 20.81 22.77 -9.27
N GLU A 382 21.16 23.93 -9.84
CA GLU A 382 22.49 24.23 -10.43
C GLU A 382 22.99 23.15 -11.41
N GLY A 383 22.08 22.64 -12.26
CA GLY A 383 22.39 21.62 -13.26
C GLY A 383 22.54 20.20 -12.71
N LYS A 384 22.23 19.98 -11.43
CA LYS A 384 22.27 18.66 -10.77
C LYS A 384 20.88 18.11 -10.48
N ALA A 385 20.74 16.79 -10.65
CA ALA A 385 19.54 16.07 -10.22
C ALA A 385 19.58 15.85 -8.70
N LEU A 386 18.69 16.52 -7.96
CA LEU A 386 18.59 16.33 -6.52
C LEU A 386 17.52 15.30 -6.17
N VAL A 387 17.78 14.57 -5.09
CA VAL A 387 16.89 13.53 -4.56
C VAL A 387 16.63 13.75 -3.07
N MET A 388 15.43 13.43 -2.64
CA MET A 388 15.10 13.23 -1.24
C MET A 388 15.15 11.73 -0.95
N GLN A 389 15.93 11.33 0.05
CA GLN A 389 16.16 9.92 0.34
C GLN A 389 16.43 9.67 1.81
N ASN A 390 15.95 8.55 2.35
CA ASN A 390 16.40 8.07 3.65
C ASN A 390 17.47 7.00 3.43
N ILE A 391 18.70 7.30 3.78
CA ILE A 391 19.89 6.51 3.45
C ILE A 391 20.69 6.14 4.70
N TRP A 392 21.16 4.89 4.78
CA TRP A 392 22.06 4.48 5.85
C TRP A 392 23.45 5.12 5.71
N GLY A 393 24.05 5.08 4.51
CA GLY A 393 25.35 5.65 4.27
C GLY A 393 25.93 5.30 2.91
N VAL A 394 27.11 5.85 2.62
CA VAL A 394 27.84 5.62 1.39
C VAL A 394 28.95 4.59 1.59
N ARG A 395 29.23 3.81 0.54
CA ARG A 395 30.29 2.79 0.53
C ARG A 395 31.65 3.46 0.57
N THR A 396 32.53 2.99 1.45
CA THR A 396 33.94 3.41 1.51
C THR A 396 34.87 2.26 1.24
N MET A 397 36.11 2.59 0.84
CA MET A 397 37.23 1.66 0.71
C MET A 397 38.47 2.30 1.36
N GLU A 398 39.07 1.61 2.32
CA GLU A 398 40.27 2.06 3.02
C GLU A 398 41.19 0.84 3.20
N ASP A 399 42.42 0.92 2.74
CA ASP A 399 43.40 -0.18 2.76
C ASP A 399 42.83 -1.51 2.20
N GLY A 400 42.04 -1.43 1.13
CA GLY A 400 41.40 -2.60 0.50
C GLY A 400 40.23 -3.20 1.28
N LYS A 401 39.80 -2.57 2.39
CA LYS A 401 38.68 -3.00 3.21
C LYS A 401 37.45 -2.13 2.91
N GLU A 402 36.32 -2.79 2.72
CA GLU A 402 35.04 -2.12 2.55
C GLU A 402 34.50 -1.62 3.91
N GLY A 403 34.03 -0.39 3.93
CA GLY A 403 33.38 0.26 5.07
C GLY A 403 32.16 1.09 4.66
N ARG A 404 31.67 1.90 5.59
CA ARG A 404 30.56 2.83 5.38
C ARG A 404 30.82 4.17 6.07
N ASN A 405 30.69 5.28 5.33
CA ASN A 405 30.43 6.58 5.95
C ASN A 405 28.93 6.67 6.22
N VAL A 406 28.55 6.60 7.50
CA VAL A 406 27.15 6.56 7.93
C VAL A 406 26.54 7.95 7.86
N ILE A 407 25.40 8.09 7.17
CA ILE A 407 24.52 9.26 7.17
C ILE A 407 23.36 9.03 8.12
N GLY A 408 22.70 7.87 8.02
CA GLY A 408 21.71 7.33 8.97
C GLY A 408 20.41 8.13 9.10
N LYS A 409 20.04 8.93 8.10
CA LYS A 409 18.85 9.78 8.13
C LYS A 409 18.34 10.16 6.76
N ALA A 410 17.13 10.72 6.72
CA ALA A 410 16.55 11.32 5.53
C ALA A 410 17.24 12.65 5.20
N ILE A 411 17.64 12.80 3.92
CA ILE A 411 18.40 13.96 3.41
C ILE A 411 17.94 14.38 2.01
N ILE A 412 18.30 15.60 1.63
CA ILE A 412 18.39 16.04 0.25
C ILE A 412 19.86 15.97 -0.18
N SER A 413 20.14 15.33 -1.29
CA SER A 413 21.47 15.24 -1.89
C SER A 413 21.40 15.17 -3.40
N ASP A 414 22.53 15.34 -4.09
CA ASP A 414 22.67 14.87 -5.45
C ASP A 414 22.96 13.35 -5.48
N LEU A 415 23.17 12.81 -6.67
CA LEU A 415 23.53 11.40 -6.89
C LEU A 415 25.04 11.13 -6.71
N TYR A 416 25.81 12.16 -6.37
CA TYR A 416 27.26 12.10 -6.11
C TYR A 416 27.59 12.23 -4.63
N VAL A 417 26.63 12.08 -3.75
CA VAL A 417 26.81 12.20 -2.28
C VAL A 417 27.99 11.36 -1.83
N GLY A 418 28.95 12.01 -1.10
CA GLY A 418 30.19 11.40 -0.66
C GLY A 418 31.37 11.54 -1.63
N ALA A 419 31.19 12.08 -2.84
CA ALA A 419 32.31 12.29 -3.79
C ALA A 419 33.42 13.20 -3.26
N ASN A 420 33.12 14.06 -2.29
CA ASN A 420 34.09 14.91 -1.60
C ASN A 420 34.86 14.20 -0.47
N GLN A 421 34.61 12.90 -0.25
CA GLN A 421 35.29 12.12 0.78
C GLN A 421 36.39 11.27 0.14
N PRO A 422 37.64 11.30 0.64
CA PRO A 422 38.79 10.62 0.02
C PRO A 422 38.69 9.09 0.02
N ASN A 423 37.91 8.54 0.95
CA ASN A 423 37.71 7.09 1.08
C ASN A 423 36.49 6.55 0.35
N VAL A 424 35.71 7.39 -0.38
CA VAL A 424 34.56 6.97 -1.17
C VAL A 424 35.02 6.70 -2.62
N PRO A 425 35.04 5.44 -3.07
CA PRO A 425 35.44 5.11 -4.44
C PRO A 425 34.35 5.55 -5.43
N GLU A 426 34.75 5.90 -6.64
CA GLU A 426 33.82 6.35 -7.70
C GLU A 426 32.70 5.34 -7.96
N GLN A 427 33.02 4.04 -7.98
CA GLN A 427 32.03 2.96 -8.14
C GLN A 427 31.05 2.85 -6.96
N GLY A 428 31.36 3.48 -5.84
CA GLY A 428 30.49 3.56 -4.65
C GLY A 428 29.43 4.64 -4.74
N LEU A 429 29.62 5.64 -5.62
CA LEU A 429 28.68 6.75 -5.80
C LEU A 429 27.33 6.26 -6.33
N LEU A 430 26.24 6.88 -5.89
CA LEU A 430 24.89 6.45 -6.25
C LEU A 430 24.66 6.50 -7.77
N ILE A 431 25.12 7.56 -8.45
CA ILE A 431 24.94 7.73 -9.91
C ILE A 431 25.48 6.55 -10.71
N ASN A 432 26.62 6.00 -10.34
CA ASN A 432 27.22 4.83 -11.00
C ASN A 432 26.34 3.57 -10.84
N ARG A 433 25.61 3.47 -9.75
CA ARG A 433 24.77 2.34 -9.37
C ARG A 433 23.31 2.49 -9.76
N VAL A 434 22.86 3.70 -10.16
CA VAL A 434 21.49 3.93 -10.64
C VAL A 434 21.20 3.00 -11.83
N GLU A 435 20.08 2.27 -11.73
CA GLU A 435 19.59 1.34 -12.75
C GLU A 435 18.47 1.93 -13.61
N GLY A 436 17.73 2.91 -13.09
CA GLY A 436 16.65 3.54 -13.84
C GLY A 436 15.80 4.50 -13.04
N ILE A 437 14.82 5.06 -13.72
CA ILE A 437 13.85 6.01 -13.18
C ILE A 437 12.43 5.53 -13.50
N THR A 438 11.53 5.58 -12.52
CA THR A 438 10.07 5.49 -12.71
C THR A 438 9.54 6.91 -12.84
N ILE A 439 9.08 7.31 -14.01
CA ILE A 439 8.74 8.70 -14.34
C ILE A 439 7.57 9.18 -13.46
N LYS A 440 6.47 8.43 -13.47
CA LYS A 440 5.31 8.69 -12.62
C LYS A 440 4.83 7.38 -12.03
N PRO A 441 4.78 7.27 -10.69
CA PRO A 441 4.08 6.16 -10.06
C PRO A 441 2.62 6.18 -10.49
N ALA A 442 2.24 5.20 -11.27
CA ALA A 442 0.88 5.05 -11.76
C ALA A 442 0.54 3.58 -11.72
N ASN A 443 -0.72 3.28 -11.51
CA ASN A 443 -1.17 1.94 -11.78
C ASN A 443 -0.84 1.61 -13.24
N PRO A 444 0.00 0.61 -13.55
CA PRO A 444 0.02 0.11 -14.90
C PRO A 444 -1.43 -0.30 -15.21
N LYS A 445 -2.08 0.35 -16.18
CA LYS A 445 -3.45 0.05 -16.63
C LYS A 445 -3.67 -1.47 -16.81
N SER A 446 -2.57 -2.19 -17.02
CA SER A 446 -2.47 -3.63 -17.25
C SER A 446 -2.63 -4.53 -16.02
N ASN A 447 -2.28 -4.09 -14.81
CA ASN A 447 -2.28 -5.00 -13.64
C ASN A 447 -3.69 -5.32 -13.12
N ASN A 448 -4.69 -4.50 -13.42
CA ASN A 448 -6.07 -4.76 -13.01
C ASN A 448 -6.66 -6.01 -13.69
N LEU A 449 -6.27 -6.29 -14.93
CA LEU A 449 -6.73 -7.46 -15.68
C LEU A 449 -6.18 -8.78 -15.11
N VAL A 450 -4.90 -8.83 -14.81
CA VAL A 450 -4.25 -10.03 -14.24
C VAL A 450 -4.87 -10.43 -12.89
N GLN A 451 -5.25 -9.44 -12.07
CA GLN A 451 -5.87 -9.71 -10.77
C GLN A 451 -7.35 -10.10 -10.86
N LYS A 452 -8.07 -9.56 -11.84
CA LYS A 452 -9.53 -9.76 -11.97
C LYS A 452 -9.91 -10.94 -12.84
N TYR A 453 -9.04 -11.35 -13.76
CA TYR A 453 -9.30 -12.41 -14.70
C TYR A 453 -8.26 -13.52 -14.55
N PRO A 454 -8.59 -14.61 -13.82
CA PRO A 454 -7.68 -15.74 -13.55
C PRO A 454 -7.02 -16.35 -14.78
N SER A 455 -7.66 -16.28 -15.95
CA SER A 455 -7.09 -16.77 -17.20
C SER A 455 -6.03 -15.84 -17.81
N VAL A 456 -5.93 -14.58 -17.35
CA VAL A 456 -4.91 -13.63 -17.82
C VAL A 456 -3.62 -13.85 -17.03
N LYS A 457 -2.53 -14.20 -17.72
CA LYS A 457 -1.23 -14.48 -17.13
C LYS A 457 -0.42 -13.21 -16.87
N VAL A 458 -0.30 -12.36 -17.87
CA VAL A 458 0.50 -11.12 -17.83
C VAL A 458 0.12 -10.22 -19.00
N ILE A 459 0.30 -8.91 -18.83
CA ILE A 459 0.28 -7.96 -19.93
C ILE A 459 1.68 -7.40 -20.07
N LYS A 460 2.26 -7.59 -21.24
CA LYS A 460 3.63 -7.19 -21.55
C LYS A 460 3.71 -6.75 -23.01
N ASP A 461 4.50 -5.70 -23.28
CA ASP A 461 4.76 -5.19 -24.62
C ASP A 461 3.47 -5.00 -25.44
N ASN A 462 2.47 -4.33 -24.84
CA ASN A 462 1.16 -4.06 -25.43
C ASN A 462 0.34 -5.31 -25.82
N THR A 463 0.61 -6.45 -25.16
CA THR A 463 -0.02 -7.74 -25.46
C THR A 463 -0.51 -8.40 -24.15
N VAL A 464 -1.75 -8.85 -24.15
CA VAL A 464 -2.32 -9.70 -23.09
C VAL A 464 -1.97 -11.15 -23.38
N PHE A 465 -1.25 -11.80 -22.48
CA PHE A 465 -0.94 -13.24 -22.53
C PHE A 465 -1.85 -14.00 -21.57
N PHE A 466 -2.38 -15.11 -22.01
CA PHE A 466 -3.25 -15.96 -21.21
C PHE A 466 -2.51 -17.17 -20.65
N MET A 467 -3.10 -17.82 -19.63
CA MET A 467 -2.52 -19.00 -18.98
C MET A 467 -2.36 -20.20 -19.94
N ASP A 468 -3.16 -20.28 -21.00
CA ASP A 468 -3.08 -21.33 -22.03
C ASP A 468 -2.05 -21.04 -23.13
N GLY A 469 -1.26 -19.97 -23.00
CA GLY A 469 -0.23 -19.57 -23.97
C GLY A 469 -0.72 -18.71 -25.13
N SER A 470 -2.02 -18.50 -25.29
CA SER A 470 -2.55 -17.60 -26.32
C SER A 470 -2.37 -16.13 -25.94
N SER A 471 -2.54 -15.21 -26.89
CA SER A 471 -2.40 -13.78 -26.65
C SER A 471 -3.36 -12.94 -27.50
N LEU A 472 -3.62 -11.70 -27.03
CA LEU A 472 -4.39 -10.67 -27.74
C LEU A 472 -3.68 -9.31 -27.63
N PRO A 473 -3.80 -8.43 -28.62
CA PRO A 473 -3.35 -7.04 -28.51
C PRO A 473 -4.08 -6.33 -27.36
N TYR A 474 -3.38 -5.47 -26.61
CA TYR A 474 -3.97 -4.75 -25.47
C TYR A 474 -4.58 -3.41 -25.90
N ASP A 475 -3.85 -2.58 -26.61
CA ASP A 475 -4.18 -1.20 -27.00
C ASP A 475 -3.76 -0.97 -28.46
N ASP A 476 -4.65 -0.48 -29.32
CA ASP A 476 -4.37 -0.14 -30.72
C ASP A 476 -3.83 1.29 -30.88
N LYS A 477 -3.66 2.02 -29.77
CA LYS A 477 -3.11 3.40 -29.69
C LYS A 477 -3.86 4.45 -30.50
N LYS A 478 -5.12 4.19 -30.85
CA LYS A 478 -5.96 5.14 -31.55
C LYS A 478 -6.80 5.96 -30.58
N VAL A 479 -6.96 7.23 -30.86
CA VAL A 479 -7.95 8.07 -30.19
C VAL A 479 -9.30 7.83 -30.87
N LYS A 480 -10.28 7.35 -30.12
CA LYS A 480 -11.59 6.96 -30.63
C LYS A 480 -12.69 7.90 -30.09
N SER A 481 -13.66 8.25 -30.93
CA SER A 481 -14.89 8.91 -30.48
C SER A 481 -15.75 7.94 -29.68
N PHE A 482 -16.74 8.44 -28.93
CA PHE A 482 -17.67 7.60 -28.15
C PHE A 482 -18.33 6.53 -29.01
N ASP A 483 -18.81 6.86 -30.20
CA ASP A 483 -19.43 5.90 -31.12
C ASP A 483 -18.43 4.83 -31.60
N GLN A 484 -17.19 5.23 -31.87
CA GLN A 484 -16.11 4.29 -32.22
C GLN A 484 -15.75 3.37 -31.06
N LEU A 485 -15.77 3.87 -29.82
CA LEU A 485 -15.56 3.06 -28.61
C LEU A 485 -16.69 2.04 -28.42
N LEU A 486 -17.93 2.42 -28.71
CA LEU A 486 -19.06 1.48 -28.67
C LEU A 486 -18.92 0.33 -29.68
N GLU A 487 -18.33 0.57 -30.85
CA GLU A 487 -18.24 -0.41 -31.95
C GLU A 487 -16.93 -1.20 -31.94
N ASN A 488 -15.80 -0.55 -31.70
CA ASN A 488 -14.47 -1.08 -31.94
C ASN A 488 -13.48 -0.83 -30.79
N ALA A 489 -13.95 -0.94 -29.56
CA ALA A 489 -13.09 -0.84 -28.39
C ALA A 489 -11.99 -1.94 -28.41
N ASP A 490 -10.75 -1.57 -28.16
CA ASP A 490 -9.71 -2.54 -27.80
C ASP A 490 -9.82 -2.96 -26.33
N ILE A 491 -8.86 -3.72 -25.80
CA ILE A 491 -8.92 -4.18 -24.41
C ILE A 491 -8.66 -3.01 -23.45
N GLU A 492 -7.79 -2.06 -23.80
CA GLU A 492 -7.53 -0.87 -22.99
C GLU A 492 -8.77 0.01 -22.89
N ASP A 493 -9.40 0.30 -24.02
CA ASP A 493 -10.64 1.06 -24.10
C ASP A 493 -11.78 0.45 -23.25
N MET A 494 -11.91 -0.89 -23.28
CA MET A 494 -12.93 -1.61 -22.51
C MET A 494 -12.84 -1.32 -21.01
N PHE A 495 -11.67 -0.98 -20.50
CA PHE A 495 -11.42 -0.68 -19.10
C PHE A 495 -11.13 0.81 -18.82
N SER A 496 -11.34 1.68 -19.80
CA SER A 496 -11.12 3.13 -19.68
C SER A 496 -12.11 3.80 -18.73
N GLN A 497 -13.36 3.38 -18.73
CA GLN A 497 -14.38 3.82 -17.77
C GLN A 497 -14.44 2.84 -16.59
N LYS A 498 -14.46 3.38 -15.38
CA LYS A 498 -14.45 2.57 -14.15
C LYS A 498 -15.80 2.63 -13.47
N TYR A 499 -16.30 1.48 -13.03
CA TYR A 499 -17.35 1.46 -12.03
C TYR A 499 -16.83 2.11 -10.75
N PRO A 500 -17.58 3.04 -10.15
CA PRO A 500 -17.26 3.49 -8.81
C PRO A 500 -17.32 2.30 -7.85
N ALA A 501 -16.38 2.24 -6.90
CA ALA A 501 -16.31 1.14 -5.93
C ALA A 501 -17.46 1.16 -4.92
N PHE A 502 -18.23 2.24 -4.88
CA PHE A 502 -19.39 2.46 -4.02
C PHE A 502 -20.34 3.38 -4.74
N SER A 503 -21.57 3.50 -4.24
CA SER A 503 -22.59 4.37 -4.83
C SER A 503 -22.02 5.73 -5.18
N PRO A 504 -22.18 6.18 -6.41
CA PRO A 504 -21.69 7.48 -6.82
C PRO A 504 -22.35 8.58 -5.99
N ILE A 505 -21.55 9.57 -5.62
CA ILE A 505 -22.00 10.74 -4.87
C ILE A 505 -22.77 11.70 -5.80
N SER A 506 -22.56 11.59 -7.11
CA SER A 506 -23.19 12.40 -8.15
C SER A 506 -23.69 11.53 -9.29
N ASP A 507 -24.68 12.02 -10.02
CA ASP A 507 -25.14 11.39 -11.24
C ASP A 507 -24.00 11.27 -12.26
N PRO A 508 -23.96 10.17 -13.06
CA PRO A 508 -23.00 10.01 -14.14
C PRO A 508 -23.09 11.17 -15.14
N THR A 509 -21.96 11.55 -15.68
CA THR A 509 -21.93 12.53 -16.77
C THR A 509 -22.36 11.89 -18.09
N LEU A 510 -22.69 12.72 -19.08
CA LEU A 510 -23.04 12.24 -20.42
C LEU A 510 -21.90 11.32 -20.96
N ASN A 511 -22.26 10.16 -21.47
CA ASN A 511 -21.35 9.12 -21.98
C ASN A 511 -20.49 8.41 -20.93
N ASP A 512 -20.75 8.63 -19.64
CA ASP A 512 -20.13 7.86 -18.57
C ASP A 512 -21.01 6.63 -18.25
N ASP A 513 -20.70 5.51 -18.90
CA ASP A 513 -21.44 4.25 -18.78
C ASP A 513 -20.45 3.06 -18.78
N PRO A 514 -19.84 2.76 -17.65
CA PRO A 514 -18.88 1.66 -17.52
C PRO A 514 -19.46 0.31 -18.00
N GLY A 515 -18.66 -0.44 -18.77
CA GLY A 515 -19.06 -1.74 -19.32
C GLY A 515 -19.75 -1.69 -20.69
N ARG A 516 -19.91 -0.52 -21.30
CA ARG A 516 -20.46 -0.38 -22.67
C ARG A 516 -19.39 -0.60 -23.74
N PHE A 517 -18.17 -0.17 -23.51
CA PHE A 517 -17.06 -0.45 -24.42
C PHE A 517 -16.63 -1.90 -24.24
N ARG A 518 -16.67 -2.71 -25.30
CA ARG A 518 -16.42 -4.14 -25.22
C ARG A 518 -15.52 -4.61 -26.33
N ASN A 519 -14.49 -5.37 -25.98
CA ASN A 519 -13.66 -6.07 -26.94
C ASN A 519 -14.18 -7.52 -27.14
N ASP A 520 -14.73 -7.81 -28.29
CA ASP A 520 -15.35 -9.10 -28.57
C ASP A 520 -14.36 -10.27 -28.55
N ALA A 521 -13.11 -10.06 -29.00
CA ALA A 521 -12.09 -11.10 -28.98
C ALA A 521 -11.73 -11.49 -27.54
N PHE A 522 -11.63 -10.48 -26.65
CA PHE A 522 -11.36 -10.70 -25.23
C PHE A 522 -12.52 -11.44 -24.54
N LEU A 523 -13.76 -11.00 -24.74
CA LEU A 523 -14.93 -11.67 -24.16
C LEU A 523 -15.10 -13.11 -24.65
N LYS A 524 -14.90 -13.37 -25.94
CA LYS A 524 -14.90 -14.72 -26.51
C LYS A 524 -13.84 -15.59 -25.90
N LYS A 525 -12.65 -15.04 -25.69
CA LYS A 525 -11.53 -15.75 -25.06
C LYS A 525 -11.84 -16.17 -23.64
N LEU A 526 -12.44 -15.29 -22.84
CA LEU A 526 -12.75 -15.55 -21.44
C LEU A 526 -13.93 -16.50 -21.24
N TYR A 527 -15.01 -16.30 -22.00
CA TYR A 527 -16.30 -16.89 -21.69
C TYR A 527 -16.78 -17.94 -22.70
N GLY A 528 -16.14 -18.03 -23.86
CA GLY A 528 -16.46 -18.99 -24.91
C GLY A 528 -16.69 -18.34 -26.28
N ASN A 529 -16.22 -18.99 -27.33
CA ASN A 529 -16.21 -18.49 -28.71
C ASN A 529 -17.48 -18.84 -29.49
N SER A 530 -18.27 -19.77 -28.98
CA SER A 530 -19.50 -20.25 -29.63
C SER A 530 -20.61 -20.46 -28.61
N LYS A 531 -21.87 -20.54 -29.09
CA LYS A 531 -23.02 -20.84 -28.22
C LYS A 531 -22.79 -22.13 -27.42
N SER A 532 -22.30 -23.20 -28.08
CA SER A 532 -22.05 -24.47 -27.44
C SER A 532 -20.96 -24.39 -26.35
N GLU A 533 -19.88 -23.64 -26.58
CA GLU A 533 -18.82 -23.44 -25.59
C GLU A 533 -19.33 -22.64 -24.40
N ILE A 534 -20.05 -21.55 -24.65
CA ILE A 534 -20.64 -20.73 -23.60
C ILE A 534 -21.60 -21.56 -22.74
N GLU A 535 -22.49 -22.35 -23.37
CA GLU A 535 -23.48 -23.18 -22.65
C GLU A 535 -22.83 -24.28 -21.79
N LYS A 536 -21.67 -24.81 -22.17
CA LYS A 536 -20.87 -25.75 -21.35
C LYS A 536 -20.27 -25.07 -20.12
N ASN A 537 -20.05 -23.75 -20.19
CA ASN A 537 -19.48 -22.95 -19.11
C ASN A 537 -20.56 -22.35 -18.21
N LEU A 538 -21.84 -22.50 -18.49
CA LEU A 538 -22.91 -22.04 -17.61
C LEU A 538 -23.07 -22.98 -16.41
N THR A 539 -23.30 -22.35 -15.26
CA THR A 539 -23.71 -23.02 -14.02
C THR A 539 -24.97 -22.35 -13.48
N THR A 540 -25.58 -22.96 -12.49
CA THR A 540 -26.76 -22.41 -11.82
C THR A 540 -26.34 -21.74 -10.52
N ILE A 541 -26.76 -20.49 -10.31
CA ILE A 541 -26.73 -19.80 -9.04
C ILE A 541 -28.12 -19.78 -8.41
N ASN A 542 -28.19 -19.67 -7.10
CA ASN A 542 -29.42 -19.58 -6.35
C ASN A 542 -29.64 -18.13 -5.91
N TRP A 543 -30.44 -17.39 -6.66
CA TRP A 543 -30.70 -15.98 -6.41
C TRP A 543 -31.70 -15.80 -5.26
N LEU A 544 -31.34 -15.07 -4.22
CA LEU A 544 -32.12 -14.78 -3.01
C LEU A 544 -32.72 -16.06 -2.37
N PRO A 545 -31.89 -16.99 -1.89
CA PRO A 545 -32.34 -18.30 -1.43
C PRO A 545 -33.34 -18.24 -0.26
N ASN A 546 -33.27 -17.25 0.62
CA ASN A 546 -34.20 -17.10 1.74
C ASN A 546 -35.49 -16.36 1.38
N HIS A 547 -35.59 -15.77 0.19
CA HIS A 547 -36.74 -15.00 -0.29
C HIS A 547 -37.44 -15.64 -1.51
N GLY A 548 -37.46 -16.97 -1.57
CA GLY A 548 -38.14 -17.73 -2.61
C GLY A 548 -37.25 -18.36 -3.68
N GLY A 549 -35.99 -18.07 -3.68
CA GLY A 549 -34.91 -18.71 -4.43
C GLY A 549 -35.16 -18.91 -5.93
N THR A 550 -34.70 -17.99 -6.78
CA THR A 550 -34.76 -18.16 -8.24
C THR A 550 -33.47 -18.78 -8.77
N LYS A 551 -33.57 -19.80 -9.62
CA LYS A 551 -32.39 -20.39 -10.26
C LYS A 551 -32.03 -19.64 -11.52
N LEU A 552 -30.83 -19.07 -11.57
CA LEU A 552 -30.31 -18.31 -12.69
C LEU A 552 -29.13 -19.00 -13.32
N ARG A 553 -29.03 -18.98 -14.65
CA ARG A 553 -27.89 -19.53 -15.39
C ARG A 553 -26.84 -18.44 -15.61
N PHE A 554 -25.62 -18.66 -15.15
CA PHE A 554 -24.53 -17.69 -15.26
C PHE A 554 -23.21 -18.39 -15.62
N ASN A 555 -22.26 -17.69 -16.24
CA ASN A 555 -20.98 -18.28 -16.66
C ASN A 555 -20.07 -18.50 -15.44
N LYS A 556 -19.47 -19.69 -15.32
CA LYS A 556 -18.56 -20.03 -14.23
C LYS A 556 -17.13 -19.52 -14.44
N ASN A 557 -16.75 -19.26 -15.72
CA ASN A 557 -15.41 -18.78 -16.04
C ASN A 557 -15.14 -17.43 -15.39
N GLU A 558 -13.88 -17.14 -15.13
CA GLU A 558 -13.41 -15.90 -14.48
C GLU A 558 -14.13 -15.63 -13.14
N ASN A 559 -14.62 -16.69 -12.49
CA ASN A 559 -15.39 -16.63 -11.25
C ASN A 559 -16.72 -15.83 -11.35
N ALA A 560 -17.24 -15.54 -12.55
CA ALA A 560 -18.40 -14.67 -12.72
C ALA A 560 -19.64 -15.15 -11.94
N ALA A 561 -20.01 -16.44 -12.07
CA ALA A 561 -21.13 -17.02 -11.31
C ALA A 561 -20.90 -16.99 -9.80
N ALA A 562 -19.66 -17.25 -9.34
CA ALA A 562 -19.33 -17.22 -7.92
C ALA A 562 -19.43 -15.79 -7.33
N GLN A 563 -19.07 -14.78 -8.11
CA GLN A 563 -19.22 -13.38 -7.68
C GLN A 563 -20.70 -13.00 -7.62
N LEU A 564 -21.52 -13.36 -8.63
CA LEU A 564 -22.95 -13.06 -8.58
C LEU A 564 -23.66 -13.80 -7.43
N GLN A 565 -23.23 -15.03 -7.08
CA GLN A 565 -23.76 -15.73 -5.91
C GLN A 565 -23.46 -14.98 -4.61
N LYS A 566 -22.24 -14.43 -4.45
CA LYS A 566 -21.92 -13.60 -3.29
C LYS A 566 -22.78 -12.34 -3.20
N VAL A 567 -22.99 -11.66 -4.33
CA VAL A 567 -23.92 -10.52 -4.40
C VAL A 567 -25.30 -10.94 -3.96
N SER A 568 -25.81 -12.05 -4.47
CA SER A 568 -27.11 -12.60 -4.07
C SER A 568 -27.18 -12.90 -2.58
N ASP A 569 -26.14 -13.51 -1.99
CA ASP A 569 -26.10 -13.88 -0.58
C ASP A 569 -26.07 -12.64 0.34
N GLU A 570 -25.47 -11.52 -0.11
CA GLU A 570 -25.51 -10.26 0.63
C GLU A 570 -26.85 -9.53 0.47
N LEU A 571 -27.42 -9.49 -0.74
CA LEU A 571 -28.73 -8.93 -0.99
C LEU A 571 -29.85 -9.66 -0.23
N ASP A 572 -29.71 -10.97 -0.06
CA ASP A 572 -30.66 -11.83 0.66
C ASP A 572 -30.73 -11.55 2.17
N LYS A 573 -29.78 -10.77 2.70
CA LYS A 573 -29.76 -10.31 4.12
C LYS A 573 -30.49 -8.97 4.30
N LEU A 574 -30.85 -8.29 3.21
CA LEU A 574 -31.54 -7.02 3.29
C LEU A 574 -32.98 -7.19 3.81
N PRO A 575 -33.56 -6.19 4.49
CA PRO A 575 -34.94 -6.19 4.91
C PRO A 575 -35.94 -6.45 3.78
N GLU A 576 -37.12 -7.03 4.08
CA GLU A 576 -38.15 -7.41 3.10
C GLU A 576 -38.60 -6.24 2.19
N GLU A 577 -38.50 -5.01 2.65
CA GLU A 577 -38.84 -3.81 1.86
C GLU A 577 -38.01 -3.62 0.60
N TYR A 578 -36.76 -4.17 0.59
CA TYR A 578 -35.88 -4.14 -0.60
C TYR A 578 -36.22 -5.24 -1.61
N MET A 579 -36.96 -6.28 -1.20
CA MET A 579 -37.22 -7.44 -2.05
C MET A 579 -38.10 -7.11 -3.27
N LYS A 580 -38.87 -6.06 -3.24
CA LYS A 580 -39.64 -5.56 -4.41
C LYS A 580 -38.77 -5.21 -5.61
N TYR A 581 -37.50 -4.78 -5.36
CA TYR A 581 -36.52 -4.43 -6.40
C TYR A 581 -35.77 -5.65 -6.93
N LEU A 582 -35.71 -6.74 -6.16
CA LEU A 582 -34.76 -7.83 -6.37
C LEU A 582 -35.40 -9.15 -6.78
N LYS A 583 -36.67 -9.41 -6.37
CA LYS A 583 -37.36 -10.69 -6.65
C LYS A 583 -37.61 -10.91 -8.14
N LYS A 584 -37.81 -9.86 -8.91
CA LYS A 584 -37.97 -9.95 -10.35
C LYS A 584 -36.63 -9.77 -11.05
N VAL A 585 -36.21 -10.79 -11.79
CA VAL A 585 -35.04 -10.78 -12.66
C VAL A 585 -35.53 -10.88 -14.10
N ASP A 586 -35.30 -9.84 -14.89
CA ASP A 586 -35.77 -9.77 -16.27
C ASP A 586 -34.89 -10.57 -17.24
N GLY A 587 -33.65 -10.90 -16.85
CA GLY A 587 -32.83 -11.78 -17.65
C GLY A 587 -31.40 -11.99 -17.14
N THR A 588 -30.82 -13.18 -17.47
CA THR A 588 -29.39 -13.48 -17.29
C THR A 588 -28.80 -13.97 -18.60
N TYR A 589 -28.83 -15.29 -18.85
CA TYR A 589 -28.32 -15.86 -20.08
C TYR A 589 -29.40 -15.88 -21.19
N TYR A 590 -29.11 -15.17 -22.27
CA TYR A 590 -29.88 -15.22 -23.51
C TYR A 590 -28.98 -15.00 -24.72
N PHE A 591 -28.80 -16.03 -25.56
CA PHE A 591 -27.88 -15.98 -26.72
C PHE A 591 -28.48 -15.15 -27.85
N ARG A 592 -28.02 -13.89 -27.99
CA ARG A 592 -28.47 -12.94 -29.03
C ARG A 592 -27.37 -11.96 -29.41
N LYS A 593 -27.42 -11.44 -30.62
CA LYS A 593 -26.63 -10.27 -31.01
C LYS A 593 -27.26 -8.99 -30.45
N ILE A 594 -26.42 -7.98 -30.29
CA ILE A 594 -26.88 -6.61 -30.02
C ILE A 594 -27.61 -6.10 -31.27
N ALA A 595 -28.78 -5.48 -31.09
CA ALA A 595 -29.60 -4.99 -32.18
C ALA A 595 -28.79 -4.12 -33.16
N LYS A 596 -28.92 -4.38 -34.46
CA LYS A 596 -28.22 -3.70 -35.57
C LYS A 596 -26.69 -3.90 -35.59
N THR A 597 -26.17 -4.90 -34.89
CA THR A 597 -24.72 -5.23 -34.91
C THR A 597 -24.49 -6.72 -35.09
N GLU A 598 -23.26 -7.11 -35.45
CA GLU A 598 -22.83 -8.51 -35.47
C GLU A 598 -22.28 -8.98 -34.11
N ARG A 599 -22.26 -8.14 -33.11
CA ARG A 599 -21.65 -8.34 -31.79
C ARG A 599 -22.60 -9.07 -30.83
N LEU A 600 -22.05 -9.95 -30.00
CA LEU A 600 -22.82 -10.63 -28.96
C LEU A 600 -23.13 -9.70 -27.78
N SER A 601 -24.35 -9.81 -27.26
CA SER A 601 -24.73 -9.16 -25.99
C SER A 601 -23.96 -9.78 -24.81
N ALA A 602 -23.74 -9.03 -23.73
CA ALA A 602 -23.19 -9.56 -22.48
C ALA A 602 -24.02 -10.72 -21.92
N HIS A 603 -25.33 -10.70 -22.11
CA HIS A 603 -26.23 -11.81 -21.79
C HIS A 603 -25.90 -13.08 -22.58
N SER A 604 -25.39 -12.96 -23.81
CA SER A 604 -24.98 -14.12 -24.60
C SER A 604 -23.79 -14.87 -23.99
N TYR A 605 -22.93 -14.17 -23.27
CA TYR A 605 -21.81 -14.78 -22.53
C TYR A 605 -22.25 -15.28 -21.14
N GLY A 606 -23.46 -14.99 -20.67
CA GLY A 606 -23.93 -15.32 -19.33
C GLY A 606 -23.20 -14.56 -18.22
N ILE A 607 -22.88 -13.28 -18.44
CA ILE A 607 -22.14 -12.41 -17.52
C ILE A 607 -22.88 -11.11 -17.19
N ALA A 608 -24.17 -11.03 -17.50
CA ALA A 608 -25.01 -9.90 -17.18
C ALA A 608 -26.31 -10.36 -16.53
N ILE A 609 -26.86 -9.56 -15.66
CA ILE A 609 -28.14 -9.71 -15.02
C ILE A 609 -28.93 -8.42 -15.18
N ASP A 610 -30.18 -8.52 -15.63
CA ASP A 610 -31.14 -7.44 -15.61
C ASP A 610 -32.07 -7.66 -14.42
N LEU A 611 -32.03 -6.75 -13.46
CA LEU A 611 -33.03 -6.64 -12.39
C LEU A 611 -34.31 -6.02 -12.94
N ASP A 612 -35.33 -5.81 -12.12
CA ASP A 612 -36.60 -5.24 -12.55
C ASP A 612 -36.40 -3.89 -13.26
N THR A 613 -36.50 -3.89 -14.57
CA THR A 613 -36.31 -2.72 -15.44
C THR A 613 -37.36 -1.63 -15.22
N HIS A 614 -38.36 -1.86 -14.34
CA HIS A 614 -39.33 -0.84 -13.93
C HIS A 614 -38.69 0.30 -13.14
N TYR A 615 -37.58 0.00 -12.42
CA TYR A 615 -36.91 0.95 -11.53
C TYR A 615 -35.70 1.67 -12.16
N SER A 616 -35.45 1.45 -13.45
CA SER A 616 -34.38 2.15 -14.17
C SER A 616 -34.74 2.36 -15.64
N ARG A 617 -34.20 3.41 -16.25
CA ARG A 617 -34.40 3.67 -17.67
C ARG A 617 -33.17 3.25 -18.47
N TYR A 618 -33.43 2.64 -19.62
CA TYR A 618 -32.34 2.29 -20.53
C TYR A 618 -31.87 3.55 -21.28
N TRP A 619 -30.62 3.94 -21.08
CA TRP A 619 -30.02 5.18 -21.57
C TRP A 619 -30.23 5.45 -23.07
N GLN A 620 -30.16 4.41 -23.91
CA GLN A 620 -30.25 4.54 -25.37
C GLN A 620 -31.68 4.87 -25.84
N TRP A 621 -32.69 4.54 -25.05
CA TRP A 621 -34.10 4.81 -25.38
C TRP A 621 -34.68 5.99 -24.62
N ASP A 622 -33.97 6.48 -23.64
CA ASP A 622 -34.35 7.65 -22.89
C ASP A 622 -34.07 8.93 -23.71
N LYS A 623 -35.13 9.51 -24.26
CA LYS A 623 -35.06 10.74 -25.07
C LYS A 623 -34.67 11.98 -24.28
N THR A 624 -34.70 11.89 -22.95
CA THR A 624 -34.32 13.01 -22.07
C THR A 624 -32.83 13.07 -21.82
N HIS A 625 -32.09 12.00 -22.16
CA HIS A 625 -30.66 11.83 -21.88
C HIS A 625 -30.30 12.09 -20.40
N SER A 626 -31.26 11.87 -19.49
CA SER A 626 -31.06 12.00 -18.04
C SER A 626 -30.82 10.64 -17.40
N PHE A 627 -29.92 10.62 -16.42
CA PHE A 627 -29.76 9.44 -15.57
C PHE A 627 -31.03 9.22 -14.74
N HIS A 628 -31.53 7.99 -14.74
CA HIS A 628 -32.70 7.62 -13.94
C HIS A 628 -32.52 6.23 -13.36
N ASN A 629 -32.28 6.15 -12.05
CA ASN A 629 -32.14 4.94 -11.29
C ASN A 629 -32.87 5.08 -9.94
N GLU A 630 -33.89 4.26 -9.71
CA GLU A 630 -34.68 4.24 -8.47
C GLU A 630 -34.23 3.11 -7.51
N PHE A 631 -33.19 2.37 -7.85
CA PHE A 631 -32.68 1.36 -6.94
C PHE A 631 -32.07 2.03 -5.70
N PRO A 632 -32.44 1.55 -4.49
CA PRO A 632 -31.88 2.05 -3.24
C PRO A 632 -30.35 1.91 -3.20
N LYS A 633 -29.71 2.86 -2.54
CA LYS A 633 -28.25 2.91 -2.38
C LYS A 633 -27.69 1.62 -1.80
N GLU A 634 -28.38 1.01 -0.84
CA GLU A 634 -28.02 -0.23 -0.19
C GLU A 634 -27.89 -1.41 -1.17
N ILE A 635 -28.71 -1.44 -2.20
CA ILE A 635 -28.64 -2.43 -3.29
C ILE A 635 -27.43 -2.14 -4.18
N VAL A 636 -27.26 -0.88 -4.57
CA VAL A 636 -26.16 -0.46 -5.45
C VAL A 636 -24.79 -0.69 -4.79
N ASP A 637 -24.69 -0.46 -3.49
CA ASP A 637 -23.44 -0.66 -2.73
C ASP A 637 -23.03 -2.15 -2.60
N ILE A 638 -23.97 -3.09 -2.73
CA ILE A 638 -23.70 -4.53 -2.70
C ILE A 638 -23.17 -5.03 -4.06
N PHE A 639 -23.65 -4.47 -5.18
CA PHE A 639 -23.18 -4.79 -6.52
C PHE A 639 -21.79 -4.20 -6.80
#